data_86dab01ca49ccb417667285b744009db
#
_entry.id   86dab01ca49ccb417667285b744009db
#
_cell.length_a   1.000
_cell.length_b   1.000
_cell.length_c   1.000
_cell.angle_alpha   90.00
_cell.angle_beta   90.00
_cell.angle_gamma   90.00
#
_symmetry.space_group_name_H-M   'P 1'
#
loop_
_entity.id
_entity.type
_entity.pdbx_description
1 polymer ?
#
loop_
_entity_poly.entity_id
_entity_poly.type
_entity_poly.pdbx_seq_one_letter_code
_entity_poly.pdbx_strand_id
1 'polypeptide(L)'
;MSQKDPFLEREAEKYDNPIASRELILELIKGHEKPMSREELAKVLKLKDEEPLEALRRRLRAMERDGQLVFTRNQCYALPDRLNLVKGYVIGHKDGFGFLRPEGGGPDLYLNNREMQRLMHGDYVLVQPTEIDRKGRQEARLVRLLKSREADIVGRYFVENGVGFVVPDDSRIGQDIIIPEGENKGARQSQVVVVRINQRATSRINAVGTVLEVLGENMAPGMEIEIALRTHGIPHTWPEEVIKEVAGLGEQVPEKAKEGRIDLRALPLVTIDGEDARDFDDAVFCEAKRGGGWRLWVAIADVSAYVKPGTALDAEAYQRGNSVYFPEFVVPMLPEVLSNGLCSLNPQVDRLCMVCEMTISAAGRMSGYKFYEAVMNSHARLTYTKVAAILDGDPKLRQQYDPLVGHIEELNNLYKALKHARHQRGAVEFESEETRFIFNAQRKIDRIVPLVRNDAHKIIEECMIQANVAAARYIEKNEAAALFRVHDRPGEERLTGFRDFLAELGLELKGGLEPEPKDFAELAAKFEGRPDAELLSTMLLRSMRQAIYQADNIGHFGLALKSYAHFTSPIRRYPDLILHRAIKYQTAKEQQGNLRHKWTPSGGYHYQLEEVDPMGEHCSMTERRADDATRDVADWLKCEYMLDHVGDEFDGVIASVTGFGFFVRLAEIHIDGLVHVSTLTNDYYQFDPLHMQLIGENFRRRYRLGDKVRVKVMGVNLDDRKIDFVMVEEPLKATGKNAKEMARKQAEIKKEKAKSAQRHEKRKEGKDHGKSDKGGRAKPSNRRPSKKARDKAKSTK
;
A
#
# COMPACT_ATOMS: atom_id res chain seq x y z
N MET A 1 -28.32 12.71 38.35
CA MET A 1 -27.46 13.83 37.96
C MET A 1 -27.73 14.11 36.50
N SER A 2 -28.07 15.33 36.12
CA SER A 2 -28.27 15.70 34.70
C SER A 2 -26.86 15.77 34.05
N GLN A 3 -26.51 14.78 33.31
CA GLN A 3 -25.31 14.81 32.48
C GLN A 3 -25.46 15.97 31.49
N LYS A 4 -24.60 16.98 31.55
CA LYS A 4 -24.54 18.05 30.55
C LYS A 4 -23.96 17.43 29.28
N ASP A 5 -24.64 17.61 28.16
CA ASP A 5 -24.13 17.21 26.84
C ASP A 5 -22.89 18.05 26.50
N PRO A 6 -21.71 17.48 26.42
CA PRO A 6 -20.46 18.20 26.08
C PRO A 6 -20.45 18.76 24.67
N PHE A 7 -21.36 18.29 23.80
CA PHE A 7 -21.44 18.66 22.38
C PHE A 7 -22.68 19.50 22.06
N LEU A 8 -23.35 20.07 23.09
CA LEU A 8 -24.57 20.83 22.93
C LEU A 8 -24.40 22.07 22.02
N GLU A 9 -23.29 22.77 22.14
CA GLU A 9 -22.97 23.94 21.29
C GLU A 9 -22.85 23.54 19.80
N ARG A 10 -22.16 22.46 19.50
CA ARG A 10 -22.06 21.90 18.15
C ARG A 10 -23.42 21.51 17.56
N GLU A 11 -24.30 20.94 18.39
CA GLU A 11 -25.66 20.58 17.95
C GLU A 11 -26.52 21.82 17.71
N ALA A 12 -26.35 22.87 18.54
CA ALA A 12 -27.07 24.13 18.38
C ALA A 12 -26.65 24.93 17.12
N GLU A 13 -25.38 24.83 16.72
CA GLU A 13 -24.90 25.42 15.47
C GLU A 13 -25.44 24.69 14.20
N LYS A 14 -25.77 23.41 14.35
CA LYS A 14 -26.10 22.51 13.23
C LYS A 14 -27.60 22.34 12.98
N TYR A 15 -28.43 22.60 14.00
CA TYR A 15 -29.85 22.34 13.95
C TYR A 15 -30.64 23.46 14.67
N ASP A 16 -31.74 23.91 14.07
CA ASP A 16 -32.66 24.93 14.64
C ASP A 16 -33.30 24.47 16.00
N ASN A 17 -33.56 23.17 16.11
CA ASN A 17 -34.08 22.53 17.34
C ASN A 17 -33.12 21.41 17.79
N PRO A 18 -32.05 21.76 18.50
CA PRO A 18 -31.04 20.81 18.94
C PRO A 18 -31.59 19.86 20.02
N ILE A 19 -31.33 18.57 19.85
CA ILE A 19 -31.55 17.55 20.86
C ILE A 19 -30.20 16.97 21.30
N ALA A 20 -30.21 16.07 22.28
CA ALA A 20 -29.01 15.39 22.76
C ALA A 20 -28.14 14.87 21.64
N SER A 21 -26.82 15.08 21.73
CA SER A 21 -25.83 14.60 20.76
C SER A 21 -25.86 13.06 20.62
N ARG A 22 -25.30 12.54 19.52
CA ARG A 22 -25.16 11.08 19.32
C ARG A 22 -24.32 10.48 20.43
N GLU A 23 -23.27 11.17 20.83
CA GLU A 23 -22.32 10.76 21.85
C GLU A 23 -23.03 10.60 23.21
N LEU A 24 -23.83 11.58 23.60
CA LEU A 24 -24.61 11.48 24.85
C LEU A 24 -25.63 10.34 24.82
N ILE A 25 -26.30 10.12 23.69
CA ILE A 25 -27.22 8.98 23.51
C ILE A 25 -26.50 7.65 23.67
N LEU A 26 -25.31 7.50 23.05
CA LEU A 26 -24.49 6.29 23.18
C LEU A 26 -24.03 6.07 24.63
N GLU A 27 -23.61 7.13 25.31
CA GLU A 27 -23.19 7.09 26.71
C GLU A 27 -24.34 6.67 27.64
N LEU A 28 -25.54 7.21 27.43
CA LEU A 28 -26.72 6.82 28.18
C LEU A 28 -27.08 5.34 28.01
N ILE A 29 -27.05 4.85 26.77
CA ILE A 29 -27.31 3.42 26.49
C ILE A 29 -26.14 2.55 27.04
N LYS A 30 -24.90 3.04 27.00
CA LYS A 30 -23.74 2.36 27.59
C LYS A 30 -23.82 2.30 29.11
N GLY A 31 -24.32 3.32 29.77
CA GLY A 31 -24.54 3.37 31.23
C GLY A 31 -25.73 2.54 31.73
N HIS A 32 -26.63 2.14 30.83
CA HIS A 32 -27.83 1.38 31.23
C HIS A 32 -27.62 -0.13 31.00
N GLU A 33 -27.92 -0.99 31.98
CA GLU A 33 -27.66 -2.43 31.90
C GLU A 33 -28.45 -3.17 30.80
N LYS A 34 -29.65 -2.68 30.47
CA LYS A 34 -30.56 -3.28 29.47
C LYS A 34 -30.74 -2.38 28.26
N PRO A 35 -31.09 -2.98 27.07
CA PRO A 35 -31.48 -2.17 25.93
C PRO A 35 -32.60 -1.19 26.26
N MET A 36 -32.53 0.03 25.75
CA MET A 36 -33.49 1.10 26.08
C MET A 36 -34.50 1.31 24.94
N SER A 37 -35.75 1.45 25.26
CA SER A 37 -36.78 1.88 24.31
C SER A 37 -36.69 3.38 24.01
N ARG A 38 -37.32 3.81 22.91
CA ARG A 38 -37.37 5.24 22.55
C ARG A 38 -38.06 6.07 23.66
N GLU A 39 -39.09 5.50 24.26
CA GLU A 39 -39.84 6.14 25.36
C GLU A 39 -38.97 6.30 26.63
N GLU A 40 -38.14 5.33 26.94
CA GLU A 40 -37.18 5.41 28.06
C GLU A 40 -36.12 6.45 27.80
N LEU A 41 -35.54 6.46 26.59
CA LEU A 41 -34.58 7.50 26.18
C LEU A 41 -35.21 8.90 26.24
N ALA A 42 -36.42 9.07 25.72
CA ALA A 42 -37.15 10.36 25.79
C ALA A 42 -37.37 10.83 27.22
N LYS A 43 -37.70 9.93 28.15
CA LYS A 43 -37.85 10.24 29.59
C LYS A 43 -36.54 10.68 30.22
N VAL A 44 -35.45 9.96 29.96
CA VAL A 44 -34.11 10.29 30.48
C VAL A 44 -33.63 11.64 29.94
N LEU A 45 -33.85 11.90 28.65
CA LEU A 45 -33.53 13.16 27.99
C LEU A 45 -34.53 14.30 28.29
N LYS A 46 -35.60 14.01 29.04
CA LYS A 46 -36.67 14.95 29.41
C LYS A 46 -37.40 15.61 28.23
N LEU A 47 -37.50 14.90 27.12
CA LEU A 47 -38.20 15.36 25.94
C LEU A 47 -39.70 15.09 26.11
N LYS A 48 -40.55 16.13 25.98
CA LYS A 48 -42.01 16.04 26.21
C LYS A 48 -42.81 16.46 24.98
N ASP A 49 -42.29 17.38 24.19
CA ASP A 49 -42.97 17.96 23.06
C ASP A 49 -42.82 17.07 21.82
N GLU A 50 -43.77 17.15 20.90
CA GLU A 50 -43.86 16.28 19.74
C GLU A 50 -42.67 16.44 18.78
N GLU A 51 -42.19 17.67 18.58
CA GLU A 51 -41.09 18.00 17.68
C GLU A 51 -39.75 17.45 18.15
N PRO A 52 -39.31 17.60 19.42
CA PRO A 52 -38.09 16.93 19.93
C PRO A 52 -38.19 15.39 19.94
N LEU A 53 -39.38 14.83 20.16
CA LEU A 53 -39.58 13.37 20.09
C LEU A 53 -39.43 12.84 18.68
N GLU A 54 -39.90 13.57 17.67
CA GLU A 54 -39.68 13.21 16.27
C GLU A 54 -38.22 13.40 15.87
N ALA A 55 -37.52 14.43 16.33
CA ALA A 55 -36.08 14.61 16.14
C ALA A 55 -35.28 13.46 16.75
N LEU A 56 -35.63 12.99 17.96
CA LEU A 56 -35.03 11.81 18.57
C LEU A 56 -35.28 10.56 17.72
N ARG A 57 -36.49 10.37 17.20
CA ARG A 57 -36.81 9.24 16.31
C ARG A 57 -35.94 9.24 15.08
N ARG A 58 -35.77 10.38 14.42
CA ARG A 58 -34.91 10.53 13.23
C ARG A 58 -33.44 10.27 13.56
N ARG A 59 -32.96 10.79 14.71
CA ARG A 59 -31.57 10.59 15.18
C ARG A 59 -31.29 9.11 15.47
N LEU A 60 -32.16 8.43 16.21
CA LEU A 60 -32.02 7.01 16.51
C LEU A 60 -32.04 6.14 15.25
N ARG A 61 -32.88 6.47 14.26
CA ARG A 61 -32.84 5.79 12.93
C ARG A 61 -31.56 6.05 12.17
N ALA A 62 -31.03 7.27 12.22
CA ALA A 62 -29.73 7.56 11.61
C ALA A 62 -28.61 6.78 12.30
N MET A 63 -28.56 6.78 13.63
CA MET A 63 -27.59 6.01 14.41
C MET A 63 -27.69 4.49 14.16
N GLU A 64 -28.90 3.98 13.96
CA GLU A 64 -29.14 2.60 13.59
C GLU A 64 -28.64 2.32 12.16
N ARG A 65 -28.92 3.20 11.19
CA ARG A 65 -28.44 3.09 9.83
C ARG A 65 -26.91 3.09 9.78
N ASP A 66 -26.28 3.95 10.56
CA ASP A 66 -24.83 4.10 10.63
C ASP A 66 -24.17 3.02 11.52
N GLY A 67 -24.95 2.04 12.02
CA GLY A 67 -24.46 0.92 12.82
C GLY A 67 -24.00 1.27 14.23
N GLN A 68 -24.26 2.49 14.71
CA GLN A 68 -23.94 2.90 16.08
C GLN A 68 -24.86 2.24 17.12
N LEU A 69 -26.10 1.94 16.69
CA LEU A 69 -27.12 1.26 17.51
C LEU A 69 -27.74 0.09 16.71
N VAL A 70 -28.29 -0.86 17.45
CA VAL A 70 -29.08 -1.97 16.89
C VAL A 70 -30.49 -1.91 17.48
N PHE A 71 -31.50 -1.90 16.63
CA PHE A 71 -32.90 -2.00 17.04
C PHE A 71 -33.26 -3.49 17.20
N THR A 72 -33.59 -3.87 18.42
CA THR A 72 -33.87 -5.26 18.80
C THR A 72 -35.33 -5.64 18.52
N ARG A 73 -35.64 -6.95 18.55
CA ARG A 73 -37.03 -7.46 18.40
C ARG A 73 -37.99 -6.95 19.48
N ASN A 74 -37.47 -6.58 20.62
CA ASN A 74 -38.23 -6.02 21.74
C ASN A 74 -38.41 -4.49 21.62
N GLN A 75 -38.23 -3.92 20.46
CA GLN A 75 -38.36 -2.48 20.16
C GLN A 75 -37.46 -1.57 21.04
N CYS A 76 -36.31 -2.07 21.42
CA CYS A 76 -35.29 -1.36 22.19
C CYS A 76 -34.03 -1.14 21.37
N TYR A 77 -33.24 -0.12 21.70
CA TYR A 77 -31.95 0.19 21.15
C TYR A 77 -30.82 -0.36 22.05
N ALA A 78 -29.85 -1.00 21.47
CA ALA A 78 -28.68 -1.56 22.15
C ALA A 78 -27.39 -1.21 21.38
N LEU A 79 -26.25 -1.23 22.08
CA LEU A 79 -24.95 -1.14 21.43
C LEU A 79 -24.62 -2.48 20.73
N PRO A 80 -24.00 -2.46 19.53
CA PRO A 80 -23.58 -3.67 18.82
C PRO A 80 -22.74 -4.60 19.68
N ASP A 81 -21.78 -4.08 20.43
CA ASP A 81 -20.84 -4.86 21.26
C ASP A 81 -21.56 -5.68 22.33
N ARG A 82 -22.66 -5.19 22.89
CA ARG A 82 -23.47 -5.92 23.88
C ARG A 82 -24.24 -7.11 23.29
N LEU A 83 -24.40 -7.11 21.98
CA LEU A 83 -25.05 -8.19 21.24
C LEU A 83 -24.02 -9.12 20.58
N ASN A 84 -22.73 -9.00 20.92
CA ASN A 84 -21.63 -9.71 20.28
C ASN A 84 -21.65 -9.51 18.76
N LEU A 85 -21.86 -8.28 18.31
CA LEU A 85 -21.85 -7.91 16.90
C LEU A 85 -20.58 -7.13 16.58
N VAL A 86 -19.98 -7.47 15.45
CA VAL A 86 -18.72 -6.88 14.97
C VAL A 86 -18.97 -6.09 13.68
N LYS A 87 -18.45 -4.87 13.62
CA LYS A 87 -18.42 -4.04 12.42
C LYS A 87 -17.08 -4.20 11.71
N GLY A 88 -17.10 -4.11 10.41
CA GLY A 88 -15.85 -4.13 9.65
C GLY A 88 -16.07 -4.15 8.14
N TYR A 89 -14.96 -4.24 7.44
CA TYR A 89 -14.93 -4.26 5.98
C TYR A 89 -14.81 -5.67 5.44
N VAL A 90 -15.57 -5.95 4.39
CA VAL A 90 -15.58 -7.25 3.70
C VAL A 90 -14.38 -7.35 2.78
N ILE A 91 -13.58 -8.39 2.95
CA ILE A 91 -12.50 -8.79 2.05
C ILE A 91 -12.95 -10.05 1.32
N GLY A 92 -13.26 -9.93 0.03
CA GLY A 92 -13.64 -11.07 -0.80
C GLY A 92 -12.45 -11.94 -1.17
N HIS A 93 -12.72 -13.18 -1.51
CA HIS A 93 -11.74 -14.13 -2.03
C HIS A 93 -12.22 -14.73 -3.37
N LYS A 94 -11.30 -14.98 -4.29
CA LYS A 94 -11.60 -15.50 -5.64
C LYS A 94 -12.41 -16.82 -5.67
N ASP A 95 -12.33 -17.62 -4.60
CA ASP A 95 -13.07 -18.88 -4.48
C ASP A 95 -14.51 -18.68 -3.96
N GLY A 96 -14.94 -17.41 -3.79
CA GLY A 96 -16.30 -17.03 -3.45
C GLY A 96 -16.62 -16.95 -1.96
N PHE A 97 -15.67 -17.25 -1.07
CA PHE A 97 -15.74 -16.91 0.35
C PHE A 97 -15.08 -15.54 0.62
N GLY A 98 -15.12 -15.07 1.86
CA GLY A 98 -14.46 -13.83 2.24
C GLY A 98 -14.14 -13.77 3.73
N PHE A 99 -13.65 -12.63 4.14
CA PHE A 99 -13.39 -12.31 5.54
C PHE A 99 -13.97 -10.95 5.87
N LEU A 100 -14.34 -10.77 7.12
CA LEU A 100 -14.59 -9.45 7.69
C LEU A 100 -13.35 -9.03 8.45
N ARG A 101 -12.79 -7.89 8.12
CA ARG A 101 -11.76 -7.23 8.92
C ARG A 101 -12.43 -6.31 9.92
N PRO A 102 -12.34 -6.59 11.25
CA PRO A 102 -12.96 -5.77 12.26
C PRO A 102 -12.38 -4.34 12.30
N GLU A 103 -13.24 -3.33 12.43
CA GLU A 103 -12.84 -1.93 12.57
C GLU A 103 -12.04 -1.70 13.88
N GLY A 104 -12.43 -2.37 14.97
CA GLY A 104 -11.74 -2.28 16.26
C GLY A 104 -10.46 -3.12 16.38
N GLY A 105 -9.96 -3.68 15.27
CA GLY A 105 -8.83 -4.61 15.28
C GLY A 105 -9.23 -6.03 15.71
N GLY A 106 -8.25 -6.93 15.75
CA GLY A 106 -8.46 -8.34 16.05
C GLY A 106 -8.38 -9.26 14.84
N PRO A 107 -8.63 -10.58 14.99
CA PRO A 107 -8.54 -11.52 13.91
C PRO A 107 -9.69 -11.35 12.90
N ASP A 108 -9.40 -11.57 11.62
CA ASP A 108 -10.40 -11.54 10.55
C ASP A 108 -11.43 -12.68 10.75
N LEU A 109 -12.72 -12.36 10.60
CA LEU A 109 -13.83 -13.31 10.73
C LEU A 109 -14.18 -13.93 9.37
N TYR A 110 -14.35 -15.24 9.31
CA TYR A 110 -14.63 -15.95 8.08
C TYR A 110 -16.09 -15.79 7.61
N LEU A 111 -16.29 -15.39 6.37
CA LEU A 111 -17.57 -15.27 5.68
C LEU A 111 -17.65 -16.35 4.61
N ASN A 112 -18.55 -17.33 4.79
CA ASN A 112 -18.70 -18.41 3.84
C ASN A 112 -19.36 -17.94 2.52
N ASN A 113 -19.32 -18.79 1.49
CA ASN A 113 -19.83 -18.46 0.15
C ASN A 113 -21.29 -18.01 0.14
N ARG A 114 -22.12 -18.47 1.11
CA ARG A 114 -23.53 -18.10 1.19
C ARG A 114 -23.70 -16.65 1.65
N GLU A 115 -22.90 -16.22 2.61
CA GLU A 115 -22.91 -14.81 3.07
C GLU A 115 -22.35 -13.90 1.98
N MET A 116 -21.26 -14.31 1.32
CA MET A 116 -20.64 -13.54 0.23
C MET A 116 -21.50 -13.38 -1.04
N GLN A 117 -22.56 -14.20 -1.23
CA GLN A 117 -23.52 -13.99 -2.32
C GLN A 117 -24.26 -12.65 -2.23
N ARG A 118 -24.34 -12.06 -1.04
CA ARG A 118 -25.03 -10.79 -0.77
C ARG A 118 -24.08 -9.63 -0.57
N LEU A 119 -22.79 -9.90 -0.55
CA LEU A 119 -21.73 -8.96 -0.20
C LEU A 119 -20.76 -8.81 -1.35
N MET A 120 -20.07 -7.69 -1.37
CA MET A 120 -18.94 -7.42 -2.27
C MET A 120 -17.72 -7.04 -1.46
N HIS A 121 -16.55 -7.25 -2.04
CA HIS A 121 -15.32 -6.73 -1.46
C HIS A 121 -15.42 -5.22 -1.28
N GLY A 122 -15.05 -4.71 -0.09
CA GLY A 122 -15.13 -3.30 0.27
C GLY A 122 -16.46 -2.85 0.91
N ASP A 123 -17.44 -3.75 1.04
CA ASP A 123 -18.66 -3.43 1.81
C ASP A 123 -18.34 -3.26 3.29
N TYR A 124 -18.97 -2.29 3.94
CA TYR A 124 -18.93 -2.11 5.39
C TYR A 124 -20.18 -2.71 6.02
N VAL A 125 -19.99 -3.67 6.91
CA VAL A 125 -21.07 -4.51 7.39
C VAL A 125 -21.03 -4.72 8.90
N LEU A 126 -22.17 -5.12 9.45
CA LEU A 126 -22.34 -5.62 10.80
C LEU A 126 -22.58 -7.12 10.73
N VAL A 127 -21.76 -7.91 11.42
CA VAL A 127 -21.86 -9.36 11.47
C VAL A 127 -21.95 -9.88 12.89
N GLN A 128 -22.48 -11.09 13.04
CA GLN A 128 -22.49 -11.84 14.28
C GLN A 128 -21.49 -12.99 14.19
N PRO A 129 -20.44 -13.03 15.02
CA PRO A 129 -19.58 -14.20 15.15
C PRO A 129 -20.41 -15.43 15.55
N THR A 130 -20.12 -16.58 14.95
CA THR A 130 -20.78 -17.85 15.19
C THR A 130 -19.78 -18.89 15.69
N GLU A 131 -19.87 -20.13 15.26
CA GLU A 131 -18.99 -21.21 15.68
C GLU A 131 -17.63 -21.17 14.96
N ILE A 132 -16.63 -21.82 15.57
CA ILE A 132 -15.33 -22.01 14.93
C ILE A 132 -15.44 -23.19 13.95
N ASP A 133 -15.02 -22.98 12.71
CA ASP A 133 -15.05 -24.02 11.68
C ASP A 133 -14.02 -25.15 11.94
N ARG A 134 -14.08 -26.22 11.16
CA ARG A 134 -13.16 -27.37 11.27
C ARG A 134 -11.70 -27.03 10.99
N LYS A 135 -11.44 -25.85 10.45
CA LYS A 135 -10.09 -25.32 10.17
C LYS A 135 -9.61 -24.31 11.23
N GLY A 136 -10.35 -24.16 12.32
CA GLY A 136 -10.01 -23.24 13.41
C GLY A 136 -10.34 -21.78 13.14
N ARG A 137 -11.14 -21.44 12.09
CA ARG A 137 -11.51 -20.07 11.75
C ARG A 137 -12.84 -19.70 12.40
N GLN A 138 -12.92 -18.53 13.01
CA GLN A 138 -14.16 -17.98 13.54
C GLN A 138 -15.08 -17.59 12.39
N GLU A 139 -16.22 -18.30 12.22
CA GLU A 139 -17.23 -17.94 11.23
C GLU A 139 -18.05 -16.72 11.69
N ALA A 140 -18.60 -15.99 10.74
CA ALA A 140 -19.52 -14.89 11.01
C ALA A 140 -20.70 -14.90 10.03
N ARG A 141 -21.85 -14.44 10.51
CA ARG A 141 -23.09 -14.31 9.75
C ARG A 141 -23.43 -12.84 9.56
N LEU A 142 -23.85 -12.45 8.36
CA LEU A 142 -24.30 -11.10 8.05
C LEU A 142 -25.58 -10.76 8.83
N VAL A 143 -25.52 -9.68 9.59
CA VAL A 143 -26.69 -9.09 10.25
C VAL A 143 -27.23 -7.94 9.41
N ARG A 144 -26.35 -7.01 8.98
CA ARG A 144 -26.74 -5.84 8.21
C ARG A 144 -25.58 -5.32 7.32
N LEU A 145 -25.94 -4.87 6.14
CA LEU A 145 -25.07 -4.00 5.31
C LEU A 145 -25.23 -2.57 5.82
N LEU A 146 -24.14 -1.96 6.31
CA LEU A 146 -24.12 -0.59 6.82
C LEU A 146 -23.85 0.41 5.72
N LYS A 147 -22.79 0.17 4.92
CA LYS A 147 -22.41 0.98 3.77
C LYS A 147 -22.03 0.07 2.61
N SER A 148 -22.63 0.31 1.46
CA SER A 148 -22.24 -0.37 0.23
C SER A 148 -20.91 0.16 -0.29
N ARG A 149 -20.13 -0.67 -0.94
CA ARG A 149 -19.04 -0.20 -1.80
C ARG A 149 -19.60 0.84 -2.80
N GLU A 150 -19.02 2.01 -2.83
CA GLU A 150 -19.41 3.11 -3.73
C GLU A 150 -18.60 3.10 -5.03
N ALA A 151 -17.43 2.46 -5.06
CA ALA A 151 -16.56 2.45 -6.22
C ALA A 151 -17.17 1.65 -7.39
N ASP A 152 -17.14 2.22 -8.57
CA ASP A 152 -17.47 1.56 -9.82
C ASP A 152 -16.53 0.36 -10.05
N ILE A 153 -16.98 -0.63 -10.80
CA ILE A 153 -16.26 -1.90 -11.00
C ILE A 153 -15.67 -1.94 -12.40
N VAL A 154 -14.37 -2.18 -12.49
CA VAL A 154 -13.71 -2.46 -13.75
C VAL A 154 -13.81 -3.94 -14.07
N GLY A 155 -14.05 -4.29 -15.33
CA GLY A 155 -14.10 -5.67 -15.74
C GLY A 155 -14.24 -5.80 -17.26
N ARG A 156 -14.26 -7.05 -17.72
CA ARG A 156 -14.39 -7.36 -19.15
C ARG A 156 -15.80 -7.73 -19.51
N TYR A 157 -16.31 -7.09 -20.56
CA TYR A 157 -17.64 -7.32 -21.09
C TYR A 157 -17.68 -8.56 -21.98
N PHE A 158 -18.68 -9.40 -21.77
CA PHE A 158 -18.93 -10.61 -22.58
C PHE A 158 -20.42 -10.73 -22.89
N VAL A 159 -20.73 -11.40 -24.01
CA VAL A 159 -22.08 -11.75 -24.39
C VAL A 159 -22.17 -13.27 -24.57
N GLU A 160 -23.06 -13.93 -23.83
CA GLU A 160 -23.39 -15.36 -23.99
C GLU A 160 -24.89 -15.53 -24.09
N ASN A 161 -25.34 -16.25 -25.13
CA ASN A 161 -26.77 -16.50 -25.39
C ASN A 161 -27.65 -15.25 -25.41
N GLY A 162 -27.10 -14.12 -25.92
CA GLY A 162 -27.79 -12.83 -25.99
C GLY A 162 -27.82 -12.03 -24.69
N VAL A 163 -27.22 -12.53 -23.60
CA VAL A 163 -27.13 -11.82 -22.32
C VAL A 163 -25.75 -11.21 -22.17
N GLY A 164 -25.71 -9.88 -22.01
CA GLY A 164 -24.48 -9.17 -21.67
C GLY A 164 -24.13 -9.32 -20.21
N PHE A 165 -22.85 -9.51 -19.90
CA PHE A 165 -22.36 -9.51 -18.53
C PHE A 165 -20.92 -9.04 -18.47
N VAL A 166 -20.51 -8.56 -17.29
CA VAL A 166 -19.14 -8.14 -17.02
C VAL A 166 -18.53 -9.06 -15.97
N VAL A 167 -17.34 -9.55 -16.26
CA VAL A 167 -16.47 -10.28 -15.33
C VAL A 167 -15.55 -9.28 -14.68
N PRO A 168 -15.66 -8.99 -13.36
CA PRO A 168 -14.79 -8.07 -12.68
C PRO A 168 -13.31 -8.47 -12.80
N ASP A 169 -12.43 -7.48 -13.00
CA ASP A 169 -10.98 -7.68 -13.02
C ASP A 169 -10.46 -7.96 -11.60
N ASP A 170 -11.03 -7.29 -10.60
CA ASP A 170 -10.76 -7.57 -9.19
C ASP A 170 -11.30 -8.96 -8.81
N SER A 171 -10.40 -9.94 -8.72
CA SER A 171 -10.73 -11.33 -8.38
C SER A 171 -11.42 -11.51 -7.02
N ARG A 172 -11.35 -10.50 -6.13
CA ARG A 172 -12.05 -10.47 -4.84
C ARG A 172 -13.55 -10.24 -5.00
N ILE A 173 -13.99 -9.77 -6.18
CA ILE A 173 -15.41 -9.69 -6.54
C ILE A 173 -15.78 -10.97 -7.27
N GLY A 174 -16.26 -11.95 -6.51
CA GLY A 174 -16.55 -13.29 -7.00
C GLY A 174 -17.81 -13.43 -7.87
N GLN A 175 -18.50 -12.32 -8.25
CA GLN A 175 -19.80 -12.31 -8.94
C GLN A 175 -19.67 -11.62 -10.29
N ASP A 176 -20.25 -12.25 -11.34
CA ASP A 176 -20.41 -11.60 -12.64
C ASP A 176 -21.61 -10.62 -12.57
N ILE A 177 -21.49 -9.50 -13.28
CA ILE A 177 -22.48 -8.41 -13.27
C ILE A 177 -23.28 -8.48 -14.58
N ILE A 178 -24.60 -8.66 -14.50
CA ILE A 178 -25.45 -8.67 -15.66
C ILE A 178 -25.63 -7.24 -16.17
N ILE A 179 -25.49 -7.07 -17.49
CA ILE A 179 -25.72 -5.79 -18.18
C ILE A 179 -26.98 -5.95 -19.02
N PRO A 180 -28.07 -5.25 -18.71
CA PRO A 180 -29.28 -5.25 -19.52
C PRO A 180 -29.03 -4.75 -20.94
N GLU A 181 -29.89 -5.16 -21.86
CA GLU A 181 -29.87 -4.65 -23.22
C GLU A 181 -30.05 -3.12 -23.26
N GLY A 182 -29.20 -2.45 -24.02
CA GLY A 182 -29.17 -0.98 -24.09
C GLY A 182 -28.30 -0.30 -23.04
N GLU A 183 -27.90 -1.00 -21.97
CA GLU A 183 -27.05 -0.48 -20.88
C GLU A 183 -25.55 -0.76 -21.07
N ASN A 184 -25.15 -1.32 -22.23
CA ASN A 184 -23.78 -1.71 -22.52
C ASN A 184 -22.93 -0.58 -23.14
N LYS A 185 -23.49 0.60 -23.44
CA LYS A 185 -22.81 1.76 -24.02
C LYS A 185 -21.97 1.43 -25.27
N GLY A 186 -22.42 0.43 -26.07
CA GLY A 186 -21.73 -0.02 -27.27
C GLY A 186 -20.50 -0.91 -27.02
N ALA A 187 -20.30 -1.41 -25.80
CA ALA A 187 -19.23 -2.34 -25.48
C ALA A 187 -19.28 -3.61 -26.33
N ARG A 188 -18.12 -4.05 -26.80
CA ARG A 188 -17.92 -5.25 -27.59
C ARG A 188 -17.31 -6.37 -26.76
N GLN A 189 -17.38 -7.58 -27.31
CA GLN A 189 -16.80 -8.78 -26.70
C GLN A 189 -15.33 -8.55 -26.25
N SER A 190 -15.03 -8.91 -25.00
CA SER A 190 -13.70 -8.83 -24.36
C SER A 190 -13.15 -7.41 -24.10
N GLN A 191 -13.89 -6.35 -24.40
CA GLN A 191 -13.44 -5.00 -24.03
C GLN A 191 -13.50 -4.76 -22.53
N VAL A 192 -12.58 -3.95 -22.04
CA VAL A 192 -12.54 -3.47 -20.66
C VAL A 192 -13.54 -2.34 -20.49
N VAL A 193 -14.37 -2.42 -19.46
CA VAL A 193 -15.46 -1.47 -19.19
C VAL A 193 -15.50 -1.10 -17.70
N VAL A 194 -16.01 0.08 -17.41
CA VAL A 194 -16.37 0.53 -16.07
C VAL A 194 -17.87 0.37 -15.87
N VAL A 195 -18.25 -0.29 -14.78
CA VAL A 195 -19.67 -0.63 -14.50
C VAL A 195 -20.08 -0.09 -13.14
N ARG A 196 -21.23 0.56 -13.09
CA ARG A 196 -21.93 0.92 -11.85
C ARG A 196 -23.00 -0.12 -11.53
N ILE A 197 -23.02 -0.56 -10.28
CA ILE A 197 -24.04 -1.48 -9.79
C ILE A 197 -25.34 -0.73 -9.53
N ASN A 198 -26.39 -1.06 -10.28
CA ASN A 198 -27.72 -0.52 -10.06
C ASN A 198 -28.54 -1.39 -9.08
N GLN A 199 -28.36 -2.70 -9.18
CA GLN A 199 -29.03 -3.65 -8.31
C GLN A 199 -28.01 -4.67 -7.77
N ARG A 200 -27.94 -4.80 -6.47
CA ARG A 200 -27.04 -5.75 -5.81
C ARG A 200 -27.55 -7.20 -5.98
N ALA A 201 -26.61 -8.11 -5.96
CA ALA A 201 -26.93 -9.53 -5.97
C ALA A 201 -27.71 -9.92 -4.71
N THR A 202 -28.59 -10.88 -4.89
CA THR A 202 -29.31 -11.56 -3.81
C THR A 202 -29.00 -13.05 -3.88
N SER A 203 -29.53 -13.85 -2.95
CA SER A 203 -29.40 -15.31 -3.01
C SER A 203 -30.02 -15.95 -4.29
N ARG A 204 -30.74 -15.18 -5.09
CA ARG A 204 -31.49 -15.67 -6.27
C ARG A 204 -31.16 -14.95 -7.58
N ILE A 205 -30.63 -13.74 -7.51
CA ILE A 205 -30.42 -12.85 -8.66
C ILE A 205 -28.99 -12.34 -8.62
N ASN A 206 -28.28 -12.38 -9.75
CA ASN A 206 -26.95 -11.79 -9.89
C ASN A 206 -27.03 -10.26 -9.79
N ALA A 207 -25.89 -9.60 -9.53
CA ALA A 207 -25.81 -8.16 -9.60
C ALA A 207 -26.15 -7.65 -11.00
N VAL A 208 -26.84 -6.53 -11.10
CA VAL A 208 -27.17 -5.85 -12.36
C VAL A 208 -26.51 -4.47 -12.35
N GLY A 209 -25.90 -4.11 -13.45
CA GLY A 209 -25.19 -2.84 -13.60
C GLY A 209 -25.35 -2.23 -14.97
N THR A 210 -24.91 -0.98 -15.08
CA THR A 210 -24.83 -0.21 -16.34
C THR A 210 -23.37 0.09 -16.64
N VAL A 211 -22.96 -0.06 -17.90
CA VAL A 211 -21.65 0.36 -18.37
C VAL A 211 -21.57 1.89 -18.37
N LEU A 212 -20.65 2.45 -17.62
CA LEU A 212 -20.40 3.89 -17.56
C LEU A 212 -19.41 4.35 -18.64
N GLU A 213 -18.41 3.53 -18.90
CA GLU A 213 -17.29 3.84 -19.79
C GLU A 213 -16.78 2.57 -20.45
N VAL A 214 -16.40 2.66 -21.73
CA VAL A 214 -15.66 1.62 -22.44
C VAL A 214 -14.22 2.09 -22.55
N LEU A 215 -13.30 1.42 -21.83
CA LEU A 215 -11.88 1.78 -21.79
C LEU A 215 -11.14 1.34 -23.06
N GLY A 216 -11.53 0.22 -23.65
CA GLY A 216 -10.93 -0.30 -24.88
C GLY A 216 -10.56 -1.78 -24.81
N GLU A 217 -9.61 -2.16 -25.67
CA GLU A 217 -9.14 -3.55 -25.75
C GLU A 217 -8.22 -3.87 -24.56
N ASN A 218 -8.35 -5.07 -23.98
CA ASN A 218 -7.63 -5.49 -22.79
C ASN A 218 -6.09 -5.45 -22.92
N MET A 219 -5.56 -5.63 -24.15
CA MET A 219 -4.12 -5.63 -24.43
C MET A 219 -3.63 -4.31 -25.03
N ALA A 220 -4.43 -3.23 -24.97
CA ALA A 220 -3.98 -1.93 -25.43
C ALA A 220 -2.88 -1.38 -24.48
N PRO A 221 -1.78 -0.80 -25.00
CA PRO A 221 -0.73 -0.24 -24.17
C PRO A 221 -1.26 0.78 -23.17
N GLY A 222 -0.92 0.65 -21.89
CA GLY A 222 -1.39 1.49 -20.80
C GLY A 222 -2.73 1.06 -20.16
N MET A 223 -3.39 0.04 -20.70
CA MET A 223 -4.66 -0.47 -20.16
C MET A 223 -4.48 -1.01 -18.75
N GLU A 224 -3.35 -1.61 -18.44
CA GLU A 224 -2.98 -2.09 -17.10
C GLU A 224 -3.02 -0.97 -16.06
N ILE A 225 -2.57 0.24 -16.43
CA ILE A 225 -2.61 1.43 -15.56
C ILE A 225 -4.05 1.93 -15.40
N GLU A 226 -4.81 2.03 -16.50
CA GLU A 226 -6.21 2.45 -16.49
C GLU A 226 -7.08 1.54 -15.60
N ILE A 227 -6.84 0.22 -15.66
CA ILE A 227 -7.50 -0.77 -14.80
C ILE A 227 -7.08 -0.56 -13.34
N ALA A 228 -5.78 -0.41 -13.06
CA ALA A 228 -5.27 -0.25 -11.71
C ALA A 228 -5.80 1.03 -11.04
N LEU A 229 -5.81 2.17 -11.75
CA LEU A 229 -6.32 3.44 -11.24
C LEU A 229 -7.75 3.32 -10.74
N ARG A 230 -8.63 2.69 -11.54
CA ARG A 230 -10.04 2.54 -11.18
C ARG A 230 -10.28 1.45 -10.15
N THR A 231 -9.56 0.33 -10.25
CA THR A 231 -9.68 -0.79 -9.30
C THR A 231 -9.30 -0.39 -7.89
N HIS A 232 -8.25 0.42 -7.77
CA HIS A 232 -7.78 0.93 -6.48
C HIS A 232 -8.40 2.28 -6.09
N GLY A 233 -9.27 2.86 -6.93
CA GLY A 233 -9.92 4.14 -6.65
C GLY A 233 -8.94 5.30 -6.53
N ILE A 234 -7.89 5.32 -7.36
CA ILE A 234 -6.89 6.39 -7.39
C ILE A 234 -7.44 7.56 -8.19
N PRO A 235 -7.56 8.78 -7.61
CA PRO A 235 -7.98 9.97 -8.35
C PRO A 235 -6.96 10.29 -9.46
N HIS A 236 -7.41 10.35 -10.70
CA HIS A 236 -6.54 10.56 -11.87
C HIS A 236 -6.99 11.72 -12.77
N THR A 237 -8.16 12.29 -12.49
CA THR A 237 -8.66 13.51 -13.13
C THR A 237 -8.65 14.65 -12.13
N TRP A 238 -8.52 15.89 -12.60
CA TRP A 238 -8.56 17.08 -11.76
C TRP A 238 -9.97 17.68 -11.73
N PRO A 239 -10.54 17.98 -10.54
CA PRO A 239 -11.79 18.73 -10.42
C PRO A 239 -11.68 20.11 -11.05
N GLU A 240 -12.81 20.64 -11.56
CA GLU A 240 -12.83 21.96 -12.19
C GLU A 240 -12.38 23.09 -11.25
N GLU A 241 -12.69 22.98 -9.96
CA GLU A 241 -12.29 23.94 -8.93
C GLU A 241 -10.78 24.00 -8.81
N VAL A 242 -10.10 22.87 -8.86
CA VAL A 242 -8.62 22.78 -8.84
C VAL A 242 -8.04 23.40 -10.12
N ILE A 243 -8.61 23.08 -11.28
CA ILE A 243 -8.14 23.64 -12.56
C ILE A 243 -8.27 25.17 -12.55
N LYS A 244 -9.37 25.72 -12.03
CA LYS A 244 -9.57 27.15 -11.87
C LYS A 244 -8.59 27.80 -10.89
N GLU A 245 -8.30 27.11 -9.77
CA GLU A 245 -7.37 27.60 -8.74
C GLU A 245 -5.95 27.73 -9.29
N VAL A 246 -5.49 26.79 -10.11
CA VAL A 246 -4.12 26.80 -10.67
C VAL A 246 -3.98 27.57 -11.98
N ALA A 247 -5.07 27.92 -12.67
CA ALA A 247 -5.05 28.57 -13.98
C ALA A 247 -4.35 29.95 -13.97
N GLY A 248 -4.28 30.60 -12.81
CA GLY A 248 -3.59 31.90 -12.64
C GLY A 248 -2.11 31.80 -12.27
N LEU A 249 -1.59 30.59 -12.10
CA LEU A 249 -0.20 30.38 -11.73
C LEU A 249 0.71 30.48 -12.97
N GLY A 250 1.72 31.32 -12.90
CA GLY A 250 2.76 31.46 -13.94
C GLY A 250 3.91 30.47 -13.72
N GLU A 251 4.91 30.51 -14.59
CA GLU A 251 6.12 29.67 -14.48
C GLU A 251 7.18 30.20 -13.50
N GLN A 252 7.07 31.47 -13.14
CA GLN A 252 8.03 32.16 -12.29
C GLN A 252 7.43 32.48 -10.93
N VAL A 253 8.27 32.44 -9.91
CA VAL A 253 7.89 32.83 -8.55
C VAL A 253 7.64 34.36 -8.52
N PRO A 254 6.44 34.79 -8.08
CA PRO A 254 6.15 36.24 -7.97
C PRO A 254 7.10 36.92 -6.98
N GLU A 255 7.58 38.14 -7.31
CA GLU A 255 8.49 38.87 -6.44
C GLU A 255 7.96 39.07 -5.02
N LYS A 256 6.66 39.36 -4.92
CA LYS A 256 5.98 39.50 -3.62
C LYS A 256 6.08 38.23 -2.75
N ALA A 257 6.17 37.03 -3.32
CA ALA A 257 6.29 35.77 -2.59
C ALA A 257 7.70 35.53 -2.05
N LYS A 258 8.70 36.30 -2.54
CA LYS A 258 10.09 36.26 -2.09
C LYS A 258 10.34 37.22 -0.91
N GLU A 259 9.45 38.20 -0.66
CA GLU A 259 9.61 39.18 0.41
C GLU A 259 9.63 38.49 1.79
N GLY A 260 10.55 38.97 2.65
CA GLY A 260 10.69 38.43 4.01
C GLY A 260 11.38 37.08 4.14
N ARG A 261 11.78 36.45 3.03
CA ARG A 261 12.51 35.19 3.00
C ARG A 261 14.03 35.41 3.00
N ILE A 262 14.76 34.45 3.55
CA ILE A 262 16.23 34.46 3.52
C ILE A 262 16.70 34.19 2.09
N ASP A 263 17.61 35.01 1.58
CA ASP A 263 18.19 34.84 0.24
C ASP A 263 19.36 33.84 0.29
N LEU A 264 19.16 32.66 -0.34
CA LEU A 264 20.16 31.61 -0.49
C LEU A 264 20.59 31.39 -1.93
N ARG A 265 20.27 32.31 -2.86
CA ARG A 265 20.54 32.11 -4.29
C ARG A 265 22.07 32.05 -4.60
N ALA A 266 22.90 32.64 -3.76
CA ALA A 266 24.36 32.56 -3.88
C ALA A 266 24.94 31.24 -3.26
N LEU A 267 24.17 30.50 -2.47
CA LEU A 267 24.63 29.24 -1.88
C LEU A 267 24.58 28.12 -2.95
N PRO A 268 25.66 27.37 -3.19
CA PRO A 268 25.73 26.41 -4.28
C PRO A 268 24.95 25.12 -3.98
N LEU A 269 23.65 25.28 -3.74
CA LEU A 269 22.69 24.18 -3.59
C LEU A 269 22.54 23.46 -4.91
N VAL A 270 22.50 22.14 -4.86
CA VAL A 270 22.33 21.26 -6.02
C VAL A 270 21.20 20.25 -5.77
N THR A 271 20.46 19.92 -6.82
CA THR A 271 19.53 18.80 -6.81
C THR A 271 20.23 17.54 -7.34
N ILE A 272 19.99 16.37 -6.70
CA ILE A 272 20.56 15.08 -7.09
C ILE A 272 19.46 14.04 -7.06
N ASP A 273 19.03 13.56 -8.26
CA ASP A 273 17.93 12.61 -8.39
C ASP A 273 18.13 11.69 -9.60
N GLY A 274 17.13 10.90 -9.97
CA GLY A 274 17.14 10.06 -11.17
C GLY A 274 17.16 10.89 -12.47
N GLU A 275 17.57 10.25 -13.57
CA GLU A 275 17.65 10.89 -14.89
C GLU A 275 16.28 11.38 -15.37
N ASP A 276 15.22 10.64 -15.04
CA ASP A 276 13.85 10.87 -15.50
C ASP A 276 13.02 11.76 -14.54
N ALA A 277 13.57 12.13 -13.37
CA ALA A 277 12.90 12.95 -12.37
C ALA A 277 12.59 14.37 -12.91
N ARG A 278 11.40 14.89 -12.57
CA ARG A 278 10.92 16.24 -12.93
C ARG A 278 10.46 17.05 -11.73
N ASP A 279 10.13 16.40 -10.65
CA ASP A 279 9.58 16.91 -9.40
C ASP A 279 10.67 16.91 -8.31
N PHE A 280 11.61 17.88 -8.43
CA PHE A 280 12.73 17.98 -7.48
C PHE A 280 12.25 18.58 -6.16
N ASP A 281 12.05 17.73 -5.16
CA ASP A 281 11.65 18.11 -3.82
C ASP A 281 12.79 18.75 -3.02
N ASP A 282 14.05 18.31 -3.21
CA ASP A 282 15.17 18.63 -2.34
C ASP A 282 16.42 19.13 -3.08
N ALA A 283 17.12 20.03 -2.45
CA ALA A 283 18.45 20.46 -2.82
C ALA A 283 19.36 20.51 -1.57
N VAL A 284 20.61 20.13 -1.74
CA VAL A 284 21.56 19.97 -0.64
C VAL A 284 22.84 20.75 -0.86
N PHE A 285 23.42 21.18 0.24
CA PHE A 285 24.77 21.75 0.31
C PHE A 285 25.35 21.51 1.68
N CYS A 286 26.65 21.25 1.77
CA CYS A 286 27.34 21.24 3.05
C CYS A 286 28.69 21.91 2.99
N GLU A 287 29.17 22.41 4.12
CA GLU A 287 30.51 22.95 4.33
C GLU A 287 31.16 22.36 5.58
N ALA A 288 32.45 22.09 5.52
CA ALA A 288 33.23 21.67 6.67
C ALA A 288 33.42 22.82 7.66
N LYS A 289 33.31 22.55 8.95
CA LYS A 289 33.52 23.54 10.03
C LYS A 289 34.97 23.54 10.51
N ARG A 290 35.50 24.70 10.84
CA ARG A 290 36.86 24.87 11.38
C ARG A 290 37.16 24.04 12.64
N GLY A 291 36.13 23.71 13.45
CA GLY A 291 36.22 22.85 14.64
C GLY A 291 35.95 21.36 14.40
N GLY A 292 35.88 20.94 13.16
CA GLY A 292 35.44 19.60 12.72
C GLY A 292 33.94 19.45 12.63
N GLY A 293 33.52 18.47 11.81
CA GLY A 293 32.11 18.24 11.44
C GLY A 293 31.65 19.20 10.34
N TRP A 294 30.35 19.31 10.16
CA TRP A 294 29.74 20.00 9.02
C TRP A 294 28.59 20.90 9.42
N ARG A 295 28.33 21.88 8.56
CA ARG A 295 27.08 22.59 8.46
C ARG A 295 26.38 22.09 7.20
N LEU A 296 25.18 21.54 7.35
CA LEU A 296 24.39 20.94 6.26
C LEU A 296 23.13 21.78 6.05
N TRP A 297 22.85 22.15 4.81
CA TRP A 297 21.60 22.76 4.38
C TRP A 297 20.83 21.73 3.55
N VAL A 298 19.61 21.49 3.95
CA VAL A 298 18.61 20.73 3.20
C VAL A 298 17.47 21.68 2.90
N ALA A 299 17.38 22.11 1.65
CA ALA A 299 16.34 23.00 1.15
C ALA A 299 15.27 22.16 0.47
N ILE A 300 14.02 22.25 0.95
CA ILE A 300 12.88 21.49 0.45
C ILE A 300 11.91 22.45 -0.21
N ALA A 301 11.33 22.05 -1.33
CA ALA A 301 10.30 22.79 -2.07
C ALA A 301 9.19 23.29 -1.14
N ASP A 302 8.90 24.59 -1.14
CA ASP A 302 7.88 25.17 -0.28
C ASP A 302 6.49 25.06 -0.88
N VAL A 303 5.96 23.86 -0.96
CA VAL A 303 4.62 23.55 -1.46
C VAL A 303 3.53 24.30 -0.68
N SER A 304 3.70 24.45 0.63
CA SER A 304 2.74 25.13 1.50
C SER A 304 2.56 26.63 1.19
N ALA A 305 3.49 27.21 0.42
CA ALA A 305 3.33 28.57 -0.10
C ALA A 305 2.21 28.69 -1.14
N TYR A 306 1.98 27.63 -1.88
CA TYR A 306 0.99 27.54 -2.97
C TYR A 306 -0.28 26.81 -2.54
N VAL A 307 -0.16 25.66 -1.90
CA VAL A 307 -1.29 24.85 -1.45
C VAL A 307 -1.72 25.29 -0.05
N LYS A 308 -2.74 26.13 0.00
CA LYS A 308 -3.25 26.70 1.25
C LYS A 308 -4.27 25.79 1.92
N PRO A 309 -4.29 25.70 3.26
CA PRO A 309 -5.28 24.90 3.97
C PRO A 309 -6.72 25.29 3.62
N GLY A 310 -7.54 24.27 3.33
CA GLY A 310 -8.98 24.44 3.07
C GLY A 310 -9.36 24.90 1.66
N THR A 311 -8.41 24.99 0.73
CA THR A 311 -8.70 25.26 -0.70
C THR A 311 -9.10 23.97 -1.42
N ALA A 312 -9.63 24.09 -2.66
CA ALA A 312 -9.94 22.94 -3.49
C ALA A 312 -8.68 22.11 -3.82
N LEU A 313 -7.58 22.80 -4.08
CA LEU A 313 -6.27 22.16 -4.31
C LEU A 313 -5.79 21.36 -3.09
N ASP A 314 -5.97 21.91 -1.89
CA ASP A 314 -5.62 21.22 -0.65
C ASP A 314 -6.48 19.96 -0.41
N ALA A 315 -7.79 20.08 -0.64
CA ALA A 315 -8.72 18.96 -0.50
C ALA A 315 -8.39 17.82 -1.46
N GLU A 316 -8.05 18.14 -2.71
CA GLU A 316 -7.65 17.14 -3.72
C GLU A 316 -6.29 16.53 -3.39
N ALA A 317 -5.30 17.33 -2.97
CA ALA A 317 -4.00 16.82 -2.52
C ALA A 317 -4.16 15.86 -1.33
N TYR A 318 -5.03 16.16 -0.37
CA TYR A 318 -5.38 15.27 0.74
C TYR A 318 -6.03 13.98 0.23
N GLN A 319 -7.02 14.06 -0.64
CA GLN A 319 -7.71 12.88 -1.19
C GLN A 319 -6.76 11.95 -1.93
N ARG A 320 -5.80 12.48 -2.69
CA ARG A 320 -4.73 11.72 -3.33
C ARG A 320 -3.76 11.13 -2.30
N GLY A 321 -3.37 11.92 -1.31
CA GLY A 321 -2.48 11.58 -0.21
C GLY A 321 -1.01 11.47 -0.61
N ASN A 322 -0.73 10.95 -1.79
CA ASN A 322 0.60 10.85 -2.39
C ASN A 322 0.55 10.73 -3.91
N SER A 323 1.66 11.03 -4.58
CA SER A 323 1.87 10.69 -5.99
C SER A 323 2.04 9.18 -6.16
N VAL A 324 1.58 8.62 -7.27
CA VAL A 324 1.69 7.20 -7.60
C VAL A 324 2.57 7.04 -8.83
N TYR A 325 3.65 6.26 -8.69
CA TYR A 325 4.66 6.09 -9.72
C TYR A 325 4.53 4.70 -10.37
N PHE A 326 3.87 4.66 -11.52
CA PHE A 326 3.82 3.48 -12.38
C PHE A 326 5.04 3.45 -13.33
N PRO A 327 5.39 2.30 -13.92
CA PRO A 327 6.38 2.28 -14.98
C PRO A 327 6.02 3.23 -16.13
N GLU A 328 6.90 4.19 -16.43
CA GLU A 328 6.74 5.26 -17.43
C GLU A 328 5.51 6.19 -17.27
N PHE A 329 4.78 6.12 -16.15
CA PHE A 329 3.62 6.96 -15.93
C PHE A 329 3.48 7.37 -14.46
N VAL A 330 3.17 8.64 -14.22
CA VAL A 330 3.00 9.17 -12.86
C VAL A 330 1.62 9.80 -12.72
N VAL A 331 0.92 9.45 -11.64
CA VAL A 331 -0.28 10.18 -11.19
C VAL A 331 0.15 11.10 -10.06
N PRO A 332 0.34 12.40 -10.33
CA PRO A 332 0.90 13.31 -9.33
C PRO A 332 -0.13 13.70 -8.27
N MET A 333 0.34 13.96 -7.05
CA MET A 333 -0.48 14.52 -5.96
C MET A 333 -0.92 15.96 -6.25
N LEU A 334 -0.10 16.71 -6.95
CA LEU A 334 -0.34 18.10 -7.31
C LEU A 334 -0.34 18.28 -8.84
N PRO A 335 -1.09 19.24 -9.39
CA PRO A 335 -1.04 19.57 -10.83
C PRO A 335 0.39 19.87 -11.29
N GLU A 336 0.71 19.50 -12.55
CA GLU A 336 2.08 19.60 -13.08
C GLU A 336 2.65 21.02 -13.07
N VAL A 337 1.81 22.07 -13.18
CA VAL A 337 2.24 23.47 -13.03
C VAL A 337 2.91 23.73 -11.66
N LEU A 338 2.54 22.97 -10.65
CA LEU A 338 3.16 22.98 -9.33
C LEU A 338 4.23 21.91 -9.21
N SER A 339 3.89 20.64 -9.42
CA SER A 339 4.81 19.51 -9.13
C SER A 339 6.08 19.55 -10.00
N ASN A 340 5.96 19.84 -11.30
CA ASN A 340 7.09 19.94 -12.23
C ASN A 340 7.56 21.39 -12.45
N GLY A 341 6.68 22.34 -12.11
CA GLY A 341 6.88 23.79 -12.34
C GLY A 341 7.34 24.54 -11.10
N LEU A 342 6.42 25.31 -10.48
CA LEU A 342 6.74 26.28 -9.42
C LEU A 342 7.35 25.68 -8.15
N CYS A 343 6.93 24.46 -7.77
CA CYS A 343 7.47 23.79 -6.58
C CYS A 343 8.80 23.08 -6.88
N SER A 344 8.96 22.47 -8.07
CA SER A 344 10.18 21.75 -8.42
C SER A 344 11.41 22.66 -8.38
N LEU A 345 12.45 22.26 -7.66
CA LEU A 345 13.70 23.00 -7.50
C LEU A 345 14.56 22.93 -8.75
N ASN A 346 13.98 23.34 -9.88
CA ASN A 346 14.62 23.35 -11.19
C ASN A 346 15.90 24.22 -11.20
N PRO A 347 16.92 23.85 -11.98
CA PRO A 347 18.18 24.57 -12.03
C PRO A 347 18.04 25.96 -12.65
N GLN A 348 18.85 26.91 -12.17
CA GLN A 348 19.01 28.26 -12.70
C GLN A 348 17.74 29.13 -12.67
N VAL A 349 16.78 28.80 -11.79
CA VAL A 349 15.56 29.60 -11.57
C VAL A 349 15.33 29.80 -10.07
N ASP A 350 14.71 30.93 -9.70
CA ASP A 350 14.35 31.19 -8.30
C ASP A 350 13.22 30.25 -7.87
N ARG A 351 13.36 29.62 -6.70
CA ARG A 351 12.35 28.76 -6.09
C ARG A 351 12.19 29.07 -4.60
N LEU A 352 10.95 28.97 -4.13
CA LEU A 352 10.68 29.07 -2.69
C LEU A 352 10.98 27.74 -2.02
N CYS A 353 11.66 27.80 -0.89
CA CYS A 353 12.00 26.61 -0.13
C CYS A 353 11.85 26.79 1.38
N MET A 354 11.61 25.68 2.07
CA MET A 354 11.78 25.51 3.51
C MET A 354 13.16 24.90 3.76
N VAL A 355 13.96 25.52 4.55
CA VAL A 355 15.33 25.07 4.82
C VAL A 355 15.45 24.49 6.20
N CYS A 356 16.00 23.29 6.28
CA CYS A 356 16.54 22.70 7.50
C CYS A 356 18.06 22.87 7.47
N GLU A 357 18.58 23.78 8.28
CA GLU A 357 20.03 24.01 8.44
C GLU A 357 20.48 23.29 9.71
N MET A 358 21.43 22.38 9.58
CA MET A 358 21.88 21.49 10.64
C MET A 358 23.38 21.64 10.91
N THR A 359 23.76 21.47 12.18
CA THR A 359 25.15 21.29 12.59
C THR A 359 25.38 19.84 12.92
N ILE A 360 26.29 19.20 12.20
CA ILE A 360 26.68 17.80 12.37
C ILE A 360 28.12 17.75 12.90
N SER A 361 28.35 16.98 13.95
CA SER A 361 29.70 16.79 14.51
C SER A 361 30.54 15.86 13.62
N ALA A 362 31.86 15.80 13.81
CA ALA A 362 32.75 14.88 13.13
C ALA A 362 32.37 13.38 13.32
N ALA A 363 31.65 13.06 14.40
CA ALA A 363 31.14 11.73 14.67
C ALA A 363 29.74 11.47 14.03
N GLY A 364 29.26 12.31 13.10
CA GLY A 364 27.96 12.15 12.42
C GLY A 364 26.74 12.40 13.32
N ARG A 365 26.88 13.13 14.43
CA ARG A 365 25.78 13.42 15.35
C ARG A 365 25.29 14.85 15.16
N MET A 366 23.98 15.01 15.00
CA MET A 366 23.34 16.32 14.92
C MET A 366 23.39 17.01 16.29
N SER A 367 24.02 18.17 16.36
CA SER A 367 24.18 18.99 17.59
C SER A 367 23.27 20.22 17.61
N GLY A 368 22.75 20.66 16.49
CA GLY A 368 21.82 21.78 16.37
C GLY A 368 21.12 21.81 15.03
N TYR A 369 19.97 22.43 14.97
CA TYR A 369 19.20 22.65 13.74
C TYR A 369 18.33 23.90 13.86
N LYS A 370 17.97 24.47 12.72
CA LYS A 370 17.00 25.58 12.60
C LYS A 370 16.21 25.46 11.31
N PHE A 371 14.96 25.94 11.33
CA PHE A 371 14.07 26.00 10.17
C PHE A 371 13.79 27.44 9.80
N TYR A 372 13.72 27.74 8.51
CA TYR A 372 13.34 29.04 7.98
C TYR A 372 12.89 28.94 6.53
N GLU A 373 12.12 29.95 6.12
CA GLU A 373 11.70 30.14 4.74
C GLU A 373 12.77 30.88 3.95
N ALA A 374 13.07 30.39 2.73
CA ALA A 374 14.13 30.99 1.91
C ALA A 374 13.72 31.04 0.42
N VAL A 375 14.53 31.82 -0.32
CA VAL A 375 14.57 31.79 -1.80
C VAL A 375 15.91 31.20 -2.20
N MET A 376 15.86 30.18 -3.06
CA MET A 376 17.09 29.55 -3.55
C MET A 376 17.13 29.53 -5.09
N ASN A 377 18.29 29.22 -5.63
CA ASN A 377 18.54 28.91 -7.01
C ASN A 377 19.38 27.62 -7.07
N SER A 378 18.93 26.58 -7.70
CA SER A 378 19.73 25.36 -7.86
C SER A 378 20.84 25.59 -8.87
N HIS A 379 22.10 25.43 -8.45
CA HIS A 379 23.26 25.68 -9.31
C HIS A 379 23.48 24.61 -10.35
N ALA A 380 23.00 23.37 -10.08
CA ALA A 380 23.02 22.27 -11.06
C ALA A 380 21.95 21.23 -10.75
N ARG A 381 21.37 20.66 -11.81
CA ARG A 381 20.64 19.41 -11.78
C ARG A 381 21.62 18.26 -12.00
N LEU A 382 21.99 17.57 -10.96
CA LEU A 382 22.83 16.39 -11.01
C LEU A 382 21.97 15.11 -10.99
N THR A 383 22.56 14.00 -11.44
CA THR A 383 21.92 12.69 -11.31
C THR A 383 22.79 11.78 -10.45
N TYR A 384 22.20 10.74 -9.87
CA TYR A 384 22.92 9.76 -9.07
C TYR A 384 24.11 9.15 -9.85
N THR A 385 23.95 8.90 -11.15
CA THR A 385 25.00 8.40 -12.03
C THR A 385 26.14 9.41 -12.21
N LYS A 386 25.79 10.69 -12.44
CA LYS A 386 26.82 11.75 -12.60
C LYS A 386 27.59 11.98 -11.31
N VAL A 387 26.90 12.02 -10.17
CA VAL A 387 27.57 12.21 -8.87
C VAL A 387 28.50 11.04 -8.56
N ALA A 388 28.07 9.80 -8.78
CA ALA A 388 28.94 8.64 -8.62
C ALA A 388 30.19 8.74 -9.51
N ALA A 389 30.02 9.06 -10.79
CA ALA A 389 31.16 9.19 -11.72
C ALA A 389 32.11 10.34 -11.33
N ILE A 390 31.59 11.48 -10.80
CA ILE A 390 32.43 12.57 -10.27
C ILE A 390 33.26 12.09 -9.08
N LEU A 391 32.66 11.32 -8.17
CA LEU A 391 33.34 10.75 -7.01
C LEU A 391 34.37 9.71 -7.40
N ASP A 392 34.11 8.93 -8.46
CA ASP A 392 35.01 7.93 -9.04
C ASP A 392 36.16 8.58 -9.86
N GLY A 393 36.12 9.92 -10.07
CA GLY A 393 37.20 10.66 -10.71
C GLY A 393 37.06 10.87 -12.21
N ASP A 394 35.86 10.76 -12.79
CA ASP A 394 35.65 11.03 -14.24
C ASP A 394 36.12 12.44 -14.60
N PRO A 395 37.16 12.60 -15.47
CA PRO A 395 37.77 13.88 -15.73
C PRO A 395 36.85 14.84 -16.50
N LYS A 396 35.94 14.33 -17.34
CA LYS A 396 35.03 15.16 -18.14
C LYS A 396 33.96 15.77 -17.27
N LEU A 397 33.34 14.96 -16.42
CA LEU A 397 32.30 15.45 -15.49
C LEU A 397 32.91 16.36 -14.42
N ARG A 398 34.09 16.05 -13.91
CA ARG A 398 34.78 16.93 -12.97
C ARG A 398 35.13 18.29 -13.59
N GLN A 399 35.56 18.34 -14.85
CA GLN A 399 35.76 19.59 -15.57
C GLN A 399 34.43 20.33 -15.81
N GLN A 400 33.37 19.62 -16.19
CA GLN A 400 32.05 20.23 -16.45
C GLN A 400 31.46 20.90 -15.20
N TYR A 401 31.65 20.27 -14.04
CA TYR A 401 31.08 20.69 -12.74
C TYR A 401 32.17 21.20 -11.77
N ASP A 402 33.32 21.68 -12.30
CA ASP A 402 34.50 22.09 -11.53
C ASP A 402 34.17 22.92 -10.28
N PRO A 403 33.28 23.94 -10.30
CA PRO A 403 32.97 24.73 -9.11
C PRO A 403 32.21 23.94 -8.03
N LEU A 404 31.59 22.81 -8.38
CA LEU A 404 30.75 22.01 -7.48
C LEU A 404 31.44 20.74 -6.97
N VAL A 405 32.55 20.34 -7.61
CA VAL A 405 33.26 19.08 -7.28
C VAL A 405 33.65 19.01 -5.81
N GLY A 406 34.26 20.10 -5.28
CA GLY A 406 34.65 20.16 -3.87
C GLY A 406 33.49 20.02 -2.90
N HIS A 407 32.30 20.55 -3.26
CA HIS A 407 31.09 20.42 -2.45
C HIS A 407 30.51 19.00 -2.51
N ILE A 408 30.57 18.32 -3.66
CA ILE A 408 30.16 16.92 -3.82
C ILE A 408 31.07 15.98 -3.00
N GLU A 409 32.38 16.24 -3.03
CA GLU A 409 33.34 15.49 -2.21
C GLU A 409 33.09 15.69 -0.72
N GLU A 410 32.71 16.90 -0.31
CA GLU A 410 32.40 17.20 1.10
C GLU A 410 31.09 16.56 1.55
N LEU A 411 30.07 16.50 0.68
CA LEU A 411 28.83 15.72 0.93
C LEU A 411 29.15 14.23 1.12
N ASN A 412 30.07 13.68 0.35
CA ASN A 412 30.52 12.28 0.50
C ASN A 412 31.27 12.06 1.83
N ASN A 413 32.09 13.04 2.28
CA ASN A 413 32.75 12.97 3.57
C ASN A 413 31.75 13.01 4.73
N LEU A 414 30.75 13.89 4.65
CA LEU A 414 29.62 13.93 5.58
C LEU A 414 28.87 12.60 5.62
N TYR A 415 28.53 12.04 4.44
CA TYR A 415 27.86 10.73 4.33
C TYR A 415 28.63 9.62 5.07
N LYS A 416 29.96 9.54 4.90
CA LYS A 416 30.77 8.54 5.59
C LYS A 416 30.63 8.63 7.12
N ALA A 417 30.60 9.86 7.66
CA ALA A 417 30.39 10.08 9.09
C ALA A 417 28.97 9.70 9.54
N LEU A 418 27.94 10.06 8.75
CA LEU A 418 26.53 9.70 9.02
C LEU A 418 26.30 8.21 8.96
N LYS A 419 26.87 7.51 7.95
CA LYS A 419 26.84 6.06 7.82
C LYS A 419 27.45 5.36 9.05
N HIS A 420 28.59 5.84 9.51
CA HIS A 420 29.21 5.31 10.71
C HIS A 420 28.30 5.51 11.95
N ALA A 421 27.71 6.70 12.10
CA ALA A 421 26.78 6.97 13.20
C ALA A 421 25.49 6.10 13.12
N ARG A 422 24.98 5.85 11.91
CA ARG A 422 23.84 4.95 11.64
C ARG A 422 24.16 3.52 12.11
N HIS A 423 25.32 2.99 11.73
CA HIS A 423 25.77 1.68 12.14
C HIS A 423 25.93 1.59 13.67
N GLN A 424 26.56 2.61 14.33
CA GLN A 424 26.69 2.64 15.79
C GLN A 424 25.34 2.70 16.51
N ARG A 425 24.31 3.32 15.92
CA ARG A 425 22.95 3.39 16.44
C ARG A 425 22.24 2.06 16.35
N GLY A 426 22.69 1.15 15.48
CA GLY A 426 22.09 -0.16 15.26
C GLY A 426 20.84 -0.11 14.37
N ALA A 427 20.82 0.78 13.38
CA ALA A 427 19.79 0.75 12.34
C ALA A 427 19.90 -0.56 11.55
N VAL A 428 18.76 -1.19 11.27
CA VAL A 428 18.72 -2.42 10.48
C VAL A 428 18.82 -2.04 9.01
N GLU A 429 19.81 -2.59 8.31
CA GLU A 429 19.97 -2.40 6.87
C GLU A 429 19.33 -3.57 6.13
N PHE A 430 18.40 -3.24 5.23
CA PHE A 430 17.82 -4.20 4.31
C PHE A 430 18.28 -3.83 2.89
N GLU A 431 18.99 -4.74 2.26
CA GLU A 431 19.25 -4.63 0.82
C GLU A 431 18.08 -5.32 0.10
N SER A 432 17.21 -4.54 -0.54
CA SER A 432 16.19 -5.05 -1.45
C SER A 432 16.69 -4.91 -2.88
N GLU A 433 16.61 -5.99 -3.64
CA GLU A 433 16.82 -5.94 -5.09
C GLU A 433 15.56 -5.37 -5.74
N GLU A 434 15.62 -4.11 -6.16
CA GLU A 434 14.60 -3.49 -6.98
C GLU A 434 14.91 -3.73 -8.46
N THR A 435 13.87 -3.86 -9.29
CA THR A 435 14.02 -4.04 -10.73
C THR A 435 13.43 -2.85 -11.48
N ARG A 436 14.09 -2.48 -12.60
CA ARG A 436 13.61 -1.47 -13.53
C ARG A 436 13.23 -2.13 -14.84
N PHE A 437 12.06 -1.77 -15.36
CA PHE A 437 11.63 -2.16 -16.70
C PHE A 437 12.20 -1.22 -17.74
N ILE A 438 12.75 -1.76 -18.81
CA ILE A 438 13.16 -1.02 -20.00
C ILE A 438 12.17 -1.36 -21.09
N PHE A 439 11.52 -0.32 -21.64
CA PHE A 439 10.48 -0.48 -22.66
C PHE A 439 11.02 -0.21 -24.06
N ASN A 440 10.46 -0.91 -25.03
CA ASN A 440 10.70 -0.66 -26.44
C ASN A 440 9.76 0.45 -26.99
N ALA A 441 9.88 0.79 -28.27
CA ALA A 441 9.06 1.82 -28.93
C ALA A 441 7.54 1.49 -28.95
N GLN A 442 7.15 0.23 -28.75
CA GLN A 442 5.79 -0.23 -28.67
C GLN A 442 5.25 -0.27 -27.23
N ARG A 443 5.99 0.28 -26.25
CA ARG A 443 5.69 0.26 -24.81
C ARG A 443 5.53 -1.14 -24.22
N LYS A 444 6.19 -2.14 -24.80
CA LYS A 444 6.37 -3.47 -24.22
C LYS A 444 7.73 -3.56 -23.53
N ILE A 445 7.82 -4.38 -22.49
CA ILE A 445 9.10 -4.61 -21.81
C ILE A 445 10.09 -5.23 -22.82
N ASP A 446 11.22 -4.56 -23.02
CA ASP A 446 12.38 -5.08 -23.75
C ASP A 446 13.28 -5.89 -22.81
N ARG A 447 13.58 -5.34 -21.64
CA ARG A 447 14.42 -5.98 -20.62
C ARG A 447 13.99 -5.57 -19.22
N ILE A 448 14.24 -6.47 -18.27
CA ILE A 448 14.13 -6.21 -16.83
C ILE A 448 15.54 -6.23 -16.26
N VAL A 449 15.96 -5.13 -15.64
CA VAL A 449 17.31 -4.98 -15.10
C VAL A 449 17.26 -4.65 -13.61
N PRO A 450 18.25 -5.12 -12.82
CA PRO A 450 18.31 -4.72 -11.41
C PRO A 450 18.65 -3.23 -11.29
N LEU A 451 18.00 -2.56 -10.33
CA LEU A 451 18.31 -1.17 -9.97
C LEU A 451 19.50 -1.16 -9.00
N VAL A 452 20.64 -0.75 -9.48
CA VAL A 452 21.87 -0.67 -8.67
C VAL A 452 21.90 0.67 -7.91
N ARG A 453 21.80 0.60 -6.59
CA ARG A 453 21.96 1.78 -5.72
C ARG A 453 23.45 2.05 -5.48
N ASN A 454 23.91 3.24 -5.84
CA ASN A 454 25.29 3.68 -5.62
C ASN A 454 25.40 4.63 -4.40
N ASP A 455 26.62 5.09 -4.06
CA ASP A 455 26.84 5.95 -2.91
C ASP A 455 26.14 7.30 -3.04
N ALA A 456 25.87 7.82 -4.25
CA ALA A 456 25.12 9.06 -4.43
C ALA A 456 23.68 8.96 -3.92
N HIS A 457 23.01 7.82 -4.11
CA HIS A 457 21.68 7.57 -3.51
C HIS A 457 21.76 7.61 -1.98
N LYS A 458 22.78 7.00 -1.41
CA LYS A 458 22.97 6.91 0.05
C LYS A 458 23.34 8.26 0.66
N ILE A 459 24.06 9.12 -0.05
CA ILE A 459 24.35 10.52 0.35
C ILE A 459 23.05 11.28 0.57
N ILE A 460 22.17 11.28 -0.43
CA ILE A 460 20.88 11.98 -0.35
C ILE A 460 20.00 11.36 0.73
N GLU A 461 19.87 10.02 0.78
CA GLU A 461 19.13 9.32 1.83
C GLU A 461 19.52 9.76 3.24
N GLU A 462 20.82 9.81 3.57
CA GLU A 462 21.30 10.23 4.88
C GLU A 462 21.03 11.71 5.16
N CYS A 463 21.18 12.60 4.18
CA CYS A 463 20.82 14.02 4.32
C CYS A 463 19.33 14.18 4.63
N MET A 464 18.47 13.44 3.93
CA MET A 464 17.02 13.45 4.13
C MET A 464 16.62 12.87 5.49
N ILE A 465 17.25 11.78 5.92
CA ILE A 465 17.01 11.21 7.27
C ILE A 465 17.34 12.24 8.35
N GLN A 466 18.47 12.98 8.23
CA GLN A 466 18.81 13.99 9.23
C GLN A 466 17.78 15.14 9.26
N ALA A 467 17.33 15.64 8.11
CA ALA A 467 16.31 16.68 8.03
C ALA A 467 14.96 16.20 8.62
N ASN A 468 14.55 14.96 8.33
CA ASN A 468 13.35 14.33 8.88
C ASN A 468 13.43 14.19 10.41
N VAL A 469 14.59 13.81 10.96
CA VAL A 469 14.82 13.75 12.41
C VAL A 469 14.77 15.14 13.04
N ALA A 470 15.38 16.14 12.38
CA ALA A 470 15.34 17.53 12.86
C ALA A 470 13.90 18.06 12.92
N ALA A 471 13.10 17.79 11.87
CA ALA A 471 11.70 18.22 11.80
C ALA A 471 10.85 17.56 12.89
N ALA A 472 10.99 16.24 13.10
CA ALA A 472 10.30 15.54 14.17
C ALA A 472 10.63 16.13 15.55
N ARG A 473 11.91 16.34 15.85
CA ARG A 473 12.36 16.94 17.12
C ARG A 473 11.86 18.37 17.30
N TYR A 474 11.74 19.13 16.21
CA TYR A 474 11.23 20.50 16.28
C TYR A 474 9.74 20.53 16.67
N ILE A 475 8.96 19.63 16.09
CA ILE A 475 7.53 19.49 16.42
C ILE A 475 7.34 19.01 17.86
N GLU A 476 8.08 18.00 18.31
CA GLU A 476 8.02 17.52 19.70
C GLU A 476 8.40 18.63 20.70
N LYS A 477 9.50 19.35 20.45
CA LYS A 477 9.96 20.42 21.32
C LYS A 477 8.92 21.54 21.49
N ASN A 478 8.13 21.80 20.43
CA ASN A 478 7.12 22.86 20.42
C ASN A 478 5.70 22.35 20.76
N GLU A 479 5.56 21.06 21.10
CA GLU A 479 4.26 20.41 21.41
C GLU A 479 3.22 20.70 20.31
N ALA A 480 3.64 20.68 19.04
CA ALA A 480 2.77 20.98 17.91
C ALA A 480 2.18 19.69 17.33
N ALA A 481 0.90 19.73 16.98
CA ALA A 481 0.24 18.60 16.31
C ALA A 481 0.71 18.47 14.86
N ALA A 482 1.25 17.30 14.52
CA ALA A 482 1.67 16.91 13.18
C ALA A 482 1.73 15.38 13.07
N LEU A 483 2.02 14.86 11.87
CA LEU A 483 2.18 13.43 11.65
C LEU A 483 3.65 13.01 11.82
N PHE A 484 3.85 11.98 12.64
CA PHE A 484 5.10 11.24 12.70
C PHE A 484 5.06 10.03 11.77
N ARG A 485 6.23 9.64 11.27
CA ARG A 485 6.43 8.37 10.57
C ARG A 485 6.94 7.36 11.58
N VAL A 486 6.09 6.48 12.03
CA VAL A 486 6.40 5.55 13.11
C VAL A 486 6.54 4.14 12.60
N HIS A 487 7.44 3.38 13.24
CA HIS A 487 7.64 1.96 12.99
C HIS A 487 7.73 1.24 14.34
N ASP A 488 6.66 0.53 14.66
CA ASP A 488 6.55 -0.18 15.93
C ASP A 488 7.44 -1.43 15.97
N ARG A 489 7.66 -1.94 17.16
CA ARG A 489 8.38 -3.21 17.41
C ARG A 489 7.65 -4.39 16.76
N PRO A 490 8.37 -5.47 16.40
CA PRO A 490 7.75 -6.71 15.97
C PRO A 490 6.70 -7.22 16.96
N GLY A 491 5.59 -7.77 16.45
CA GLY A 491 4.58 -8.37 17.31
C GLY A 491 5.09 -9.68 17.94
N GLU A 492 4.64 -9.99 19.15
CA GLU A 492 5.11 -11.12 19.96
C GLU A 492 5.04 -12.47 19.22
N GLU A 493 3.93 -12.75 18.54
CA GLU A 493 3.73 -13.98 17.78
C GLU A 493 4.75 -14.11 16.62
N ARG A 494 4.96 -13.02 15.87
CA ARG A 494 5.94 -13.01 14.76
C ARG A 494 7.37 -13.12 15.28
N LEU A 495 7.66 -12.49 16.41
CA LEU A 495 8.97 -12.55 17.05
C LEU A 495 9.29 -13.97 17.54
N THR A 496 8.32 -14.64 18.16
CA THR A 496 8.47 -16.03 18.62
C THR A 496 8.72 -16.96 17.44
N GLY A 497 7.88 -16.88 16.39
CA GLY A 497 8.08 -17.70 15.19
C GLY A 497 9.42 -17.45 14.49
N PHE A 498 9.90 -16.20 14.49
CA PHE A 498 11.22 -15.88 13.94
C PHE A 498 12.37 -16.47 14.79
N ARG A 499 12.25 -16.45 16.11
CA ARG A 499 13.24 -17.07 17.02
C ARG A 499 13.29 -18.58 16.87
N ASP A 500 12.14 -19.24 16.79
CA ASP A 500 12.07 -20.68 16.56
C ASP A 500 12.78 -21.06 15.26
N PHE A 501 12.54 -20.30 14.21
CA PHE A 501 13.22 -20.46 12.92
C PHE A 501 14.75 -20.25 13.02
N LEU A 502 15.21 -19.22 13.73
CA LEU A 502 16.65 -18.96 13.93
C LEU A 502 17.34 -20.06 14.74
N ALA A 503 16.68 -20.57 15.79
CA ALA A 503 17.23 -21.61 16.64
C ALA A 503 17.58 -22.89 15.86
N GLU A 504 16.78 -23.26 14.88
CA GLU A 504 17.05 -24.41 14.01
C GLU A 504 18.26 -24.23 13.10
N LEU A 505 18.59 -22.97 12.76
CA LEU A 505 19.78 -22.63 11.96
C LEU A 505 20.99 -22.34 12.83
N GLY A 506 20.89 -22.59 14.16
CA GLY A 506 21.94 -22.31 15.11
C GLY A 506 22.23 -20.83 15.32
N LEU A 507 21.26 -19.97 15.04
CA LEU A 507 21.32 -18.54 15.25
C LEU A 507 20.44 -18.12 16.43
N GLU A 508 20.80 -17.03 17.07
CA GLU A 508 20.07 -16.47 18.19
C GLU A 508 19.88 -14.96 18.04
N LEU A 509 18.63 -14.50 18.20
CA LEU A 509 18.30 -13.09 18.38
C LEU A 509 18.36 -12.75 19.87
N LYS A 510 19.29 -11.87 20.23
CA LYS A 510 19.46 -11.34 21.59
C LYS A 510 18.28 -10.45 22.01
N GLY A 511 18.32 -9.92 23.22
CA GLY A 511 17.37 -8.93 23.73
C GLY A 511 16.11 -9.50 24.41
N GLY A 512 16.07 -10.81 24.71
CA GLY A 512 14.97 -11.43 25.47
C GLY A 512 13.58 -11.17 24.84
N LEU A 513 12.57 -10.80 25.63
CA LEU A 513 11.20 -10.57 25.15
C LEU A 513 11.05 -9.26 24.36
N GLU A 514 11.93 -8.30 24.58
CA GLU A 514 11.89 -6.98 23.96
C GLU A 514 13.23 -6.65 23.28
N PRO A 515 13.58 -7.29 22.15
CA PRO A 515 14.82 -6.98 21.46
C PRO A 515 14.83 -5.56 20.94
N GLU A 516 15.98 -4.91 20.98
CA GLU A 516 16.21 -3.59 20.43
C GLU A 516 16.63 -3.64 18.95
N PRO A 517 16.54 -2.55 18.19
CA PRO A 517 17.01 -2.50 16.79
C PRO A 517 18.45 -3.00 16.61
N LYS A 518 19.30 -2.69 17.57
CA LYS A 518 20.71 -3.14 17.58
C LYS A 518 20.87 -4.65 17.59
N ASP A 519 19.99 -5.38 18.30
CA ASP A 519 20.02 -6.84 18.34
C ASP A 519 19.73 -7.44 16.96
N PHE A 520 18.80 -6.80 16.21
CA PHE A 520 18.49 -7.17 14.83
C PHE A 520 19.63 -6.83 13.87
N ALA A 521 20.28 -5.66 14.03
CA ALA A 521 21.43 -5.27 13.23
C ALA A 521 22.62 -6.22 13.46
N GLU A 522 22.91 -6.59 14.72
CA GLU A 522 23.93 -7.57 15.06
C GLU A 522 23.62 -8.98 14.49
N LEU A 523 22.34 -9.34 14.45
CA LEU A 523 21.90 -10.60 13.83
C LEU A 523 22.05 -10.54 12.31
N ALA A 524 21.60 -9.47 11.65
CA ALA A 524 21.71 -9.28 10.21
C ALA A 524 23.15 -9.33 9.71
N ALA A 525 24.10 -8.75 10.47
CA ALA A 525 25.53 -8.83 10.17
C ALA A 525 26.07 -10.27 10.14
N LYS A 526 25.42 -11.23 10.82
CA LYS A 526 25.80 -12.66 10.79
C LYS A 526 25.30 -13.38 9.53
N PHE A 527 24.44 -12.73 8.74
CA PHE A 527 23.91 -13.31 7.50
C PHE A 527 24.90 -13.19 6.34
N GLU A 528 25.78 -12.21 6.42
CA GLU A 528 26.76 -11.91 5.38
C GLU A 528 27.64 -13.15 5.06
N GLY A 529 27.75 -13.50 3.78
CA GLY A 529 28.52 -14.64 3.30
C GLY A 529 27.90 -16.02 3.55
N ARG A 530 26.73 -16.10 4.15
CA ARG A 530 26.01 -17.38 4.32
C ARG A 530 25.25 -17.78 3.06
N PRO A 531 25.15 -19.08 2.75
CA PRO A 531 24.36 -19.55 1.59
C PRO A 531 22.87 -19.27 1.71
N ASP A 532 22.36 -19.10 2.95
CA ASP A 532 20.97 -18.85 3.32
C ASP A 532 20.69 -17.37 3.70
N ALA A 533 21.60 -16.45 3.38
CA ALA A 533 21.51 -15.03 3.73
C ALA A 533 20.19 -14.37 3.24
N GLU A 534 19.78 -14.65 2.00
CA GLU A 534 18.54 -14.10 1.42
C GLU A 534 17.30 -14.60 2.17
N LEU A 535 17.27 -15.90 2.55
CA LEU A 535 16.21 -16.44 3.38
C LEU A 535 16.13 -15.73 4.72
N LEU A 536 17.27 -15.61 5.41
CA LEU A 536 17.37 -15.00 6.73
C LEU A 536 16.91 -13.54 6.69
N SER A 537 17.33 -12.78 5.68
CA SER A 537 16.92 -11.38 5.45
C SER A 537 15.42 -11.27 5.19
N THR A 538 14.86 -12.17 4.39
CA THR A 538 13.42 -12.23 4.11
C THR A 538 12.61 -12.54 5.37
N MET A 539 13.04 -13.52 6.18
CA MET A 539 12.33 -13.88 7.41
C MET A 539 12.45 -12.78 8.47
N LEU A 540 13.59 -12.11 8.55
CA LEU A 540 13.80 -10.94 9.40
C LEU A 540 12.83 -9.82 9.00
N LEU A 541 12.74 -9.49 7.71
CA LEU A 541 11.82 -8.47 7.20
C LEU A 541 10.35 -8.81 7.48
N ARG A 542 9.96 -10.08 7.28
CA ARG A 542 8.58 -10.55 7.56
C ARG A 542 8.22 -10.51 9.05
N SER A 543 9.20 -10.56 9.95
CA SER A 543 8.98 -10.42 11.39
C SER A 543 8.61 -8.99 11.78
N MET A 544 9.02 -7.99 11.00
CA MET A 544 8.80 -6.56 11.26
C MET A 544 7.35 -6.15 11.02
N ARG A 545 6.94 -5.06 11.65
CA ARG A 545 5.71 -4.34 11.32
C ARG A 545 5.95 -3.39 10.16
N GLN A 546 4.88 -2.92 9.55
CA GLN A 546 4.94 -1.87 8.54
C GLN A 546 4.94 -0.49 9.22
N ALA A 547 5.71 0.45 8.69
CA ALA A 547 5.68 1.83 9.16
C ALA A 547 4.36 2.51 8.75
N ILE A 548 3.85 3.41 9.61
CA ILE A 548 2.59 4.13 9.40
C ILE A 548 2.75 5.61 9.77
N TYR A 549 1.75 6.42 9.41
CA TYR A 549 1.62 7.80 9.88
C TYR A 549 0.63 7.86 11.06
N GLN A 550 1.01 8.54 12.12
CA GLN A 550 0.14 8.83 13.26
C GLN A 550 0.61 10.09 14.00
N ALA A 551 -0.27 10.67 14.82
CA ALA A 551 0.05 11.87 15.59
C ALA A 551 0.95 11.57 16.79
N ASP A 552 0.84 10.38 17.39
CA ASP A 552 1.66 9.96 18.52
C ASP A 552 3.02 9.45 18.07
N ASN A 553 4.10 9.96 18.67
CA ASN A 553 5.44 9.46 18.40
C ASN A 553 5.77 8.23 19.25
N ILE A 554 5.91 7.08 18.61
CA ILE A 554 6.43 5.84 19.24
C ILE A 554 7.84 5.49 18.75
N GLY A 555 8.47 6.36 17.96
CA GLY A 555 9.77 6.14 17.34
C GLY A 555 9.69 5.33 16.04
N HIS A 556 10.87 5.12 15.46
CA HIS A 556 11.01 4.32 14.23
C HIS A 556 12.00 3.17 14.46
N PHE A 557 11.47 1.99 14.75
CA PHE A 557 12.25 0.81 15.15
C PHE A 557 13.33 0.44 14.11
N GLY A 558 12.97 0.27 12.83
CA GLY A 558 13.91 -0.14 11.79
C GLY A 558 15.09 0.82 11.58
N LEU A 559 14.86 2.14 11.76
CA LEU A 559 15.91 3.17 11.68
C LEU A 559 16.62 3.39 13.02
N ALA A 560 16.21 2.73 14.09
CA ALA A 560 16.69 2.95 15.45
C ALA A 560 16.64 4.44 15.88
N LEU A 561 15.54 5.13 15.53
CA LEU A 561 15.32 6.55 15.80
C LEU A 561 14.21 6.73 16.83
N LYS A 562 14.42 7.62 17.80
CA LYS A 562 13.42 7.96 18.83
C LYS A 562 12.30 8.84 18.30
N SER A 563 12.58 9.64 17.28
CA SER A 563 11.64 10.55 16.66
C SER A 563 11.95 10.66 15.17
N TYR A 564 10.92 10.50 14.33
CA TYR A 564 11.05 10.55 12.89
C TYR A 564 9.74 11.02 12.26
N ALA A 565 9.84 11.92 11.30
CA ALA A 565 8.71 12.42 10.53
C ALA A 565 9.15 12.67 9.09
N HIS A 566 8.24 12.61 8.16
CA HIS A 566 8.53 12.91 6.75
C HIS A 566 8.39 14.41 6.49
N PHE A 567 9.49 15.05 6.10
CA PHE A 567 9.60 16.48 5.83
C PHE A 567 10.06 16.79 4.41
N THR A 568 10.76 15.84 3.77
CA THR A 568 11.63 16.12 2.62
C THR A 568 10.97 15.94 1.26
N SER A 569 9.67 15.60 1.16
CA SER A 569 9.01 15.37 -0.13
C SER A 569 7.56 15.88 -0.18
N PRO A 570 7.29 17.18 0.05
CA PRO A 570 5.94 17.74 0.08
C PRO A 570 5.26 17.83 -1.29
N ILE A 571 5.99 17.73 -2.41
CA ILE A 571 5.40 17.67 -3.75
C ILE A 571 4.62 16.38 -3.95
N ARG A 572 5.09 15.28 -3.37
CA ARG A 572 4.57 13.94 -3.59
C ARG A 572 4.02 13.22 -2.35
N ARG A 573 4.08 13.83 -1.15
CA ARG A 573 3.52 13.25 0.08
C ARG A 573 2.79 14.31 0.90
N TYR A 574 1.52 14.10 1.16
CA TYR A 574 0.69 15.01 1.96
C TYR A 574 1.13 15.14 3.43
N PRO A 575 1.62 14.09 4.13
CA PRO A 575 2.17 14.23 5.48
C PRO A 575 3.30 15.25 5.59
N ASP A 576 4.17 15.32 4.57
CA ASP A 576 5.26 16.32 4.51
C ASP A 576 4.69 17.74 4.41
N LEU A 577 3.64 17.95 3.61
CA LEU A 577 2.96 19.23 3.50
C LEU A 577 2.33 19.68 4.83
N ILE A 578 1.69 18.77 5.58
CA ILE A 578 1.17 19.03 6.93
C ILE A 578 2.31 19.48 7.84
N LEU A 579 3.43 18.74 7.81
CA LEU A 579 4.58 19.04 8.66
C LEU A 579 5.21 20.39 8.33
N HIS A 580 5.32 20.76 7.04
CA HIS A 580 5.78 22.08 6.61
C HIS A 580 4.89 23.20 7.17
N ARG A 581 3.57 23.04 7.08
CA ARG A 581 2.59 24.00 7.61
C ARG A 581 2.72 24.17 9.13
N ALA A 582 2.88 23.07 9.86
CA ALA A 582 3.07 23.11 11.32
C ALA A 582 4.38 23.80 11.70
N ILE A 583 5.50 23.49 11.03
CA ILE A 583 6.81 24.12 11.26
C ILE A 583 6.73 25.62 10.98
N LYS A 584 6.14 26.05 9.85
CA LYS A 584 5.99 27.47 9.50
C LYS A 584 5.18 28.23 10.54
N TYR A 585 4.09 27.63 11.05
CA TYR A 585 3.32 28.27 12.10
C TYR A 585 4.13 28.47 13.37
N GLN A 586 4.88 27.46 13.81
CA GLN A 586 5.73 27.54 15.00
C GLN A 586 6.87 28.55 14.82
N THR A 587 7.52 28.56 13.66
CA THR A 587 8.59 29.53 13.33
C THR A 587 8.04 30.96 13.36
N ALA A 588 6.86 31.22 12.79
CA ALA A 588 6.21 32.52 12.85
C ALA A 588 5.83 32.91 14.29
N LYS A 589 5.36 31.96 15.11
CA LYS A 589 5.07 32.17 16.52
C LYS A 589 6.33 32.51 17.32
N GLU A 590 7.46 31.89 17.07
CA GLU A 590 8.74 32.19 17.67
C GLU A 590 9.22 33.64 17.36
N GLN A 591 8.95 34.11 16.14
CA GLN A 591 9.37 35.45 15.67
C GLN A 591 8.40 36.55 16.12
N GLN A 592 7.12 36.33 16.16
CA GLN A 592 6.09 37.37 16.32
C GLN A 592 5.31 37.25 17.66
N GLY A 593 5.56 36.22 18.47
CA GLY A 593 4.78 35.90 19.67
C GLY A 593 3.44 35.22 19.33
N ASN A 594 2.42 35.46 20.17
CA ASN A 594 1.13 34.83 19.99
C ASN A 594 0.42 35.30 18.72
N LEU A 595 0.21 34.36 17.79
CA LEU A 595 -0.54 34.60 16.55
C LEU A 595 -2.05 34.62 16.80
N ARG A 596 -2.77 35.56 16.15
CA ARG A 596 -4.23 35.72 16.31
C ARG A 596 -5.04 34.68 15.51
N HIS A 597 -4.43 34.12 14.46
CA HIS A 597 -5.08 33.20 13.53
C HIS A 597 -4.41 31.85 13.53
N LYS A 598 -5.15 30.80 13.18
CA LYS A 598 -4.64 29.43 13.00
C LYS A 598 -3.73 29.27 11.75
N TRP A 599 -3.59 30.30 10.93
CA TRP A 599 -2.83 30.28 9.69
C TRP A 599 -1.90 31.49 9.56
N THR A 600 -0.86 31.35 8.76
CA THR A 600 0.05 32.45 8.39
C THR A 600 -0.05 32.76 6.90
N PRO A 601 0.23 34.00 6.45
CA PRO A 601 0.21 34.36 5.02
C PRO A 601 1.13 33.49 4.16
N SER A 602 2.23 33.00 4.72
CA SER A 602 3.20 32.13 4.04
C SER A 602 2.76 30.67 3.92
N GLY A 603 1.62 30.27 4.52
CA GLY A 603 1.05 28.93 4.45
C GLY A 603 1.28 28.05 5.69
N GLY A 604 1.72 28.65 6.79
CA GLY A 604 1.74 27.94 8.08
C GLY A 604 0.34 27.72 8.63
N TYR A 605 0.13 26.62 9.35
CA TYR A 605 -1.17 26.28 9.95
C TYR A 605 -0.99 25.61 11.31
N HIS A 606 -1.86 26.00 12.26
CA HIS A 606 -1.89 25.41 13.59
C HIS A 606 -2.96 24.30 13.65
N TYR A 607 -2.49 23.09 13.49
CA TYR A 607 -3.34 21.90 13.62
C TYR A 607 -3.71 21.61 15.08
N GLN A 608 -4.87 20.97 15.27
CA GLN A 608 -5.25 20.33 16.52
C GLN A 608 -5.09 18.81 16.37
N LEU A 609 -4.95 18.09 17.48
CA LEU A 609 -4.75 16.65 17.46
C LEU A 609 -5.91 15.92 16.78
N GLU A 610 -7.14 16.35 17.04
CA GLU A 610 -8.37 15.78 16.46
C GLU A 610 -8.43 15.97 14.93
N GLU A 611 -7.73 16.97 14.38
CA GLU A 611 -7.62 17.20 12.94
C GLU A 611 -6.57 16.26 12.31
N VAL A 612 -5.49 15.97 13.04
CA VAL A 612 -4.32 15.23 12.52
C VAL A 612 -4.52 13.72 12.58
N ASP A 613 -5.18 13.18 13.62
CA ASP A 613 -5.39 11.74 13.77
C ASP A 613 -6.03 11.07 12.55
N PRO A 614 -7.18 11.54 12.01
CA PRO A 614 -7.76 10.95 10.82
C PRO A 614 -6.90 11.13 9.56
N MET A 615 -6.05 12.17 9.53
CA MET A 615 -5.10 12.37 8.42
C MET A 615 -4.01 11.30 8.39
N GLY A 616 -3.57 10.83 9.57
CA GLY A 616 -2.59 9.75 9.67
C GLY A 616 -3.09 8.43 9.11
N GLU A 617 -4.31 8.05 9.47
CA GLU A 617 -4.98 6.86 8.94
C GLU A 617 -5.18 6.95 7.42
N HIS A 618 -5.67 8.10 6.94
CA HIS A 618 -5.89 8.35 5.52
C HIS A 618 -4.57 8.27 4.73
N CYS A 619 -3.51 8.96 5.15
CA CYS A 619 -2.23 8.94 4.46
C CYS A 619 -1.58 7.55 4.46
N SER A 620 -1.72 6.78 5.55
CA SER A 620 -1.27 5.39 5.59
C SER A 620 -2.08 4.48 4.65
N MET A 621 -3.37 4.74 4.49
CA MET A 621 -4.23 4.03 3.55
C MET A 621 -3.87 4.36 2.11
N THR A 622 -3.66 5.65 1.76
CA THR A 622 -3.31 6.06 0.40
C THR A 622 -1.94 5.56 -0.03
N GLU A 623 -0.96 5.50 0.88
CA GLU A 623 0.35 4.90 0.62
C GLU A 623 0.22 3.41 0.27
N ARG A 624 -0.50 2.62 1.08
CA ARG A 624 -0.75 1.20 0.78
C ARG A 624 -1.51 1.00 -0.53
N ARG A 625 -2.51 1.87 -0.80
CA ARG A 625 -3.25 1.87 -2.06
C ARG A 625 -2.33 2.08 -3.26
N ALA A 626 -1.38 3.00 -3.17
CA ALA A 626 -0.39 3.26 -4.21
C ALA A 626 0.54 2.05 -4.40
N ASP A 627 1.05 1.46 -3.31
CA ASP A 627 1.91 0.27 -3.35
C ASP A 627 1.20 -0.94 -3.99
N ASP A 628 -0.07 -1.17 -3.63
CA ASP A 628 -0.86 -2.26 -4.19
C ASP A 628 -1.11 -2.05 -5.69
N ALA A 629 -1.45 -0.82 -6.11
CA ALA A 629 -1.70 -0.49 -7.51
C ALA A 629 -0.43 -0.63 -8.37
N THR A 630 0.71 -0.12 -7.91
CA THR A 630 1.99 -0.21 -8.63
C THR A 630 2.46 -1.65 -8.74
N ARG A 631 2.26 -2.47 -7.71
CA ARG A 631 2.55 -3.91 -7.73
C ARG A 631 1.67 -4.64 -8.74
N ASP A 632 0.38 -4.35 -8.74
CA ASP A 632 -0.58 -4.95 -9.68
C ASP A 632 -0.20 -4.68 -11.13
N VAL A 633 0.23 -3.46 -11.47
CA VAL A 633 0.72 -3.10 -12.80
C VAL A 633 2.04 -3.80 -13.12
N ALA A 634 2.98 -3.81 -12.18
CA ALA A 634 4.27 -4.49 -12.36
C ALA A 634 4.08 -6.01 -12.60
N ASP A 635 3.19 -6.66 -11.85
CA ASP A 635 2.89 -8.09 -12.00
C ASP A 635 2.18 -8.38 -13.33
N TRP A 636 1.30 -7.49 -13.79
CA TRP A 636 0.68 -7.60 -15.10
C TRP A 636 1.72 -7.49 -16.22
N LEU A 637 2.59 -6.48 -16.17
CA LEU A 637 3.67 -6.27 -17.14
C LEU A 637 4.65 -7.45 -17.18
N LYS A 638 5.01 -8.00 -16.01
CA LYS A 638 5.82 -9.22 -15.92
C LYS A 638 5.14 -10.42 -16.57
N CYS A 639 3.83 -10.57 -16.37
CA CYS A 639 3.05 -11.62 -17.03
C CYS A 639 2.97 -11.40 -18.54
N GLU A 640 2.77 -10.16 -19.01
CA GLU A 640 2.79 -9.85 -20.45
C GLU A 640 4.15 -10.24 -21.09
N TYR A 641 5.25 -9.84 -20.47
CA TYR A 641 6.60 -10.21 -20.90
C TYR A 641 6.80 -11.73 -20.98
N MET A 642 6.32 -12.46 -19.97
CA MET A 642 6.48 -13.91 -19.90
C MET A 642 5.57 -14.69 -20.87
N LEU A 643 4.58 -14.07 -21.52
CA LEU A 643 3.80 -14.71 -22.57
C LEU A 643 4.66 -15.13 -23.76
N ASP A 644 5.63 -14.29 -24.13
CA ASP A 644 6.54 -14.57 -25.24
C ASP A 644 7.59 -15.64 -24.89
N HIS A 645 7.74 -15.97 -23.60
CA HIS A 645 8.70 -16.95 -23.07
C HIS A 645 8.06 -18.28 -22.66
N VAL A 646 6.80 -18.53 -23.05
CA VAL A 646 6.15 -19.83 -22.76
C VAL A 646 6.85 -20.95 -23.50
N GLY A 647 7.38 -21.89 -22.73
CA GLY A 647 8.18 -23.01 -23.26
C GLY A 647 9.68 -22.89 -23.03
N ASP A 648 10.17 -21.71 -22.67
CA ASP A 648 11.58 -21.47 -22.37
C ASP A 648 11.98 -22.00 -20.99
N GLU A 649 13.26 -22.28 -20.82
CA GLU A 649 13.85 -22.79 -19.58
C GLU A 649 14.76 -21.73 -18.96
N PHE A 650 14.64 -21.56 -17.65
CA PHE A 650 15.40 -20.60 -16.87
C PHE A 650 16.01 -21.22 -15.61
N ASP A 651 17.17 -20.71 -15.21
CA ASP A 651 17.72 -20.96 -13.89
C ASP A 651 17.08 -19.98 -12.89
N GLY A 652 16.81 -20.46 -11.69
CA GLY A 652 16.18 -19.65 -10.65
C GLY A 652 16.49 -20.16 -9.25
N VAL A 653 15.97 -19.42 -8.28
CA VAL A 653 16.10 -19.70 -6.85
C VAL A 653 14.71 -19.81 -6.24
N ILE A 654 14.51 -20.75 -5.34
CA ILE A 654 13.27 -20.88 -4.60
C ILE A 654 13.12 -19.68 -3.64
N ALA A 655 12.19 -18.77 -3.95
CA ALA A 655 11.94 -17.53 -3.21
C ALA A 655 10.87 -17.68 -2.11
N SER A 656 10.02 -18.70 -2.18
CA SER A 656 9.00 -18.98 -1.15
C SER A 656 8.49 -20.40 -1.27
N VAL A 657 8.15 -21.03 -0.12
CA VAL A 657 7.60 -22.39 -0.07
C VAL A 657 6.28 -22.37 0.68
N THR A 658 5.28 -23.07 0.13
CA THR A 658 3.92 -23.15 0.68
C THR A 658 3.41 -24.59 0.63
N GLY A 659 2.29 -24.89 1.26
CA GLY A 659 1.67 -26.23 1.23
C GLY A 659 1.15 -26.65 -0.16
N PHE A 660 0.95 -25.72 -1.09
CA PHE A 660 0.49 -26.02 -2.46
C PHE A 660 1.61 -25.98 -3.51
N GLY A 661 2.85 -25.63 -3.13
CA GLY A 661 3.99 -25.55 -4.02
C GLY A 661 5.04 -24.56 -3.57
N PHE A 662 5.94 -24.17 -4.45
CA PHE A 662 6.93 -23.16 -4.17
C PHE A 662 7.05 -22.15 -5.33
N PHE A 663 7.41 -20.94 -4.99
CA PHE A 663 7.69 -19.88 -5.96
C PHE A 663 9.18 -19.86 -6.28
N VAL A 664 9.48 -19.74 -7.57
CA VAL A 664 10.85 -19.64 -8.08
C VAL A 664 11.05 -18.26 -8.66
N ARG A 665 12.08 -17.56 -8.21
CA ARG A 665 12.57 -16.30 -8.79
C ARG A 665 13.59 -16.62 -9.86
N LEU A 666 13.35 -16.18 -11.09
CA LEU A 666 14.26 -16.35 -12.20
C LEU A 666 15.50 -15.47 -12.01
N ALA A 667 16.71 -16.04 -12.16
CA ALA A 667 17.96 -15.38 -11.80
C ALA A 667 18.29 -14.15 -12.67
N GLU A 668 17.95 -14.15 -13.96
CA GLU A 668 18.31 -13.08 -14.90
C GLU A 668 17.31 -11.94 -14.94
N ILE A 669 16.03 -12.23 -14.71
CA ILE A 669 14.93 -11.28 -14.92
C ILE A 669 14.10 -11.02 -13.67
N HIS A 670 14.43 -11.64 -12.54
CA HIS A 670 13.80 -11.42 -11.24
C HIS A 670 12.25 -11.52 -11.24
N ILE A 671 11.73 -12.44 -12.06
CA ILE A 671 10.28 -12.74 -12.14
C ILE A 671 9.99 -13.99 -11.32
N ASP A 672 8.96 -13.92 -10.50
CA ASP A 672 8.52 -15.02 -9.66
C ASP A 672 7.41 -15.82 -10.38
N GLY A 673 7.49 -17.16 -10.34
CA GLY A 673 6.45 -18.05 -10.84
C GLY A 673 6.25 -19.27 -9.95
N LEU A 674 5.10 -19.90 -10.03
CA LEU A 674 4.68 -20.99 -9.16
C LEU A 674 5.02 -22.35 -9.78
N VAL A 675 5.78 -23.18 -9.06
CA VAL A 675 5.82 -24.63 -9.25
C VAL A 675 4.80 -25.26 -8.31
N HIS A 676 3.65 -25.65 -8.83
CA HIS A 676 2.61 -26.28 -8.03
C HIS A 676 3.00 -27.70 -7.62
N VAL A 677 2.70 -28.14 -6.38
CA VAL A 677 3.07 -29.46 -5.85
C VAL A 677 2.55 -30.62 -6.69
N SER A 678 1.42 -30.44 -7.39
CA SER A 678 0.88 -31.46 -8.31
C SER A 678 1.71 -31.68 -9.57
N THR A 679 2.57 -30.72 -9.96
CA THR A 679 3.48 -30.84 -11.10
C THR A 679 4.78 -31.59 -10.75
N LEU A 680 5.06 -31.74 -9.46
CA LEU A 680 6.18 -32.55 -8.97
C LEU A 680 5.80 -34.03 -9.06
N THR A 681 6.18 -34.68 -10.18
CA THR A 681 5.75 -36.05 -10.50
C THR A 681 6.60 -37.11 -9.85
N ASN A 682 7.73 -36.71 -9.24
CA ASN A 682 8.76 -37.62 -8.75
C ASN A 682 8.49 -38.17 -7.34
N ASP A 683 7.66 -37.51 -6.49
CA ASP A 683 7.31 -37.95 -5.15
C ASP A 683 5.99 -37.32 -4.67
N TYR A 684 5.50 -37.71 -3.49
CA TYR A 684 4.48 -37.00 -2.71
C TYR A 684 5.19 -36.08 -1.72
N TYR A 685 4.79 -34.81 -1.68
CA TYR A 685 5.46 -33.80 -0.89
C TYR A 685 4.56 -33.33 0.24
N GLN A 686 5.12 -33.28 1.46
CA GLN A 686 4.52 -32.65 2.63
C GLN A 686 5.21 -31.33 2.93
N PHE A 687 4.42 -30.34 3.28
CA PHE A 687 4.93 -29.02 3.68
C PHE A 687 5.32 -29.04 5.15
N ASP A 688 6.53 -28.63 5.42
CA ASP A 688 7.07 -28.36 6.74
C ASP A 688 7.10 -26.83 6.94
N PRO A 689 6.13 -26.25 7.67
CA PRO A 689 6.05 -24.81 7.85
C PRO A 689 7.17 -24.24 8.69
N LEU A 690 7.77 -25.05 9.57
CA LEU A 690 8.83 -24.62 10.45
C LEU A 690 10.13 -24.37 9.69
N HIS A 691 10.50 -25.29 8.79
CA HIS A 691 11.68 -25.16 7.94
C HIS A 691 11.41 -24.51 6.57
N MET A 692 10.19 -24.08 6.32
CA MET A 692 9.77 -23.52 5.01
C MET A 692 10.23 -24.39 3.83
N GLN A 693 9.93 -25.71 3.89
CA GLN A 693 10.38 -26.69 2.89
C GLN A 693 9.26 -27.67 2.50
N LEU A 694 9.38 -28.23 1.31
CA LEU A 694 8.62 -29.39 0.89
C LEU A 694 9.52 -30.64 1.00
N ILE A 695 9.05 -31.69 1.69
CA ILE A 695 9.77 -32.93 1.90
C ILE A 695 9.06 -34.05 1.20
N GLY A 696 9.75 -34.77 0.30
CA GLY A 696 9.24 -35.96 -0.37
C GLY A 696 9.10 -37.13 0.58
N GLU A 697 7.97 -37.82 0.55
CA GLU A 697 7.69 -38.94 1.43
C GLU A 697 8.56 -40.17 1.15
N ASN A 698 8.76 -40.49 -0.15
CA ASN A 698 9.43 -41.72 -0.56
C ASN A 698 10.94 -41.52 -0.75
N PHE A 699 11.34 -40.44 -1.42
CA PHE A 699 12.75 -40.20 -1.79
C PHE A 699 13.45 -39.19 -0.90
N ARG A 700 12.75 -38.59 0.06
CA ARG A 700 13.28 -37.60 1.00
C ARG A 700 13.92 -36.38 0.31
N ARG A 701 13.57 -36.16 -0.97
CA ARG A 701 14.01 -34.96 -1.68
C ARG A 701 13.39 -33.73 -1.04
N ARG A 702 14.17 -32.68 -0.87
CA ARG A 702 13.73 -31.45 -0.23
C ARG A 702 13.80 -30.31 -1.21
N TYR A 703 12.82 -29.42 -1.15
CA TYR A 703 12.83 -28.14 -1.80
C TYR A 703 12.73 -27.07 -0.74
N ARG A 704 13.80 -26.31 -0.57
CA ARG A 704 13.93 -25.29 0.46
C ARG A 704 14.06 -23.92 -0.18
N LEU A 705 13.73 -22.92 0.57
CA LEU A 705 13.99 -21.55 0.21
C LEU A 705 15.51 -21.35 0.01
N GLY A 706 15.90 -20.63 -1.06
CA GLY A 706 17.30 -20.45 -1.45
C GLY A 706 17.89 -21.58 -2.32
N ASP A 707 17.20 -22.73 -2.50
CA ASP A 707 17.69 -23.79 -3.38
C ASP A 707 17.67 -23.32 -4.85
N LYS A 708 18.78 -23.54 -5.56
CA LYS A 708 18.87 -23.28 -7.00
C LYS A 708 18.13 -24.38 -7.77
N VAL A 709 17.31 -23.99 -8.72
CA VAL A 709 16.48 -24.88 -9.51
C VAL A 709 16.43 -24.42 -10.96
N ARG A 710 16.22 -25.36 -11.88
CA ARG A 710 15.94 -25.06 -13.28
C ARG A 710 14.48 -25.34 -13.57
N VAL A 711 13.80 -24.36 -14.15
CA VAL A 711 12.37 -24.41 -14.40
C VAL A 711 12.05 -24.07 -15.84
N LYS A 712 10.91 -24.58 -16.31
CA LYS A 712 10.35 -24.29 -17.62
C LYS A 712 9.03 -23.56 -17.45
N VAL A 713 8.78 -22.52 -18.26
CA VAL A 713 7.52 -21.77 -18.26
C VAL A 713 6.43 -22.64 -18.91
N MET A 714 5.41 -22.99 -18.17
CA MET A 714 4.31 -23.82 -18.65
C MET A 714 3.12 -23.00 -19.15
N GLY A 715 2.90 -21.85 -18.58
CA GLY A 715 1.80 -20.99 -18.95
C GLY A 715 1.76 -19.71 -18.14
N VAL A 716 1.13 -18.72 -18.70
CA VAL A 716 0.92 -17.41 -18.09
C VAL A 716 -0.58 -17.10 -18.09
N ASN A 717 -1.07 -16.63 -16.99
CA ASN A 717 -2.45 -16.19 -16.84
C ASN A 717 -2.45 -14.70 -16.47
N LEU A 718 -2.69 -13.84 -17.46
CA LEU A 718 -2.74 -12.39 -17.27
C LEU A 718 -3.85 -11.94 -16.31
N ASP A 719 -5.01 -12.60 -16.35
CA ASP A 719 -6.16 -12.21 -15.52
C ASP A 719 -5.94 -12.47 -14.04
N ASP A 720 -5.29 -13.61 -13.73
CA ASP A 720 -4.92 -13.96 -12.36
C ASP A 720 -3.52 -13.42 -11.98
N ARG A 721 -2.80 -12.80 -12.93
CA ARG A 721 -1.41 -12.34 -12.80
C ARG A 721 -0.50 -13.44 -12.27
N LYS A 722 -0.54 -14.62 -12.93
CA LYS A 722 0.19 -15.82 -12.51
C LYS A 722 1.01 -16.40 -13.63
N ILE A 723 2.19 -16.84 -13.23
CA ILE A 723 3.12 -17.56 -14.08
C ILE A 723 3.28 -18.96 -13.48
N ASP A 724 2.98 -19.98 -14.27
CA ASP A 724 3.09 -21.38 -13.86
C ASP A 724 4.38 -21.96 -14.43
N PHE A 725 5.21 -22.49 -13.54
CA PHE A 725 6.46 -23.17 -13.86
C PHE A 725 6.35 -24.68 -13.63
N VAL A 726 7.22 -25.44 -14.30
CA VAL A 726 7.47 -26.85 -13.97
C VAL A 726 8.98 -27.05 -13.83
N MET A 727 9.36 -28.00 -12.97
CA MET A 727 10.76 -28.40 -12.84
C MET A 727 11.27 -29.04 -14.11
N VAL A 728 12.46 -28.59 -14.56
CA VAL A 728 13.24 -29.34 -15.54
C VAL A 728 13.97 -30.45 -14.75
N GLU A 729 13.46 -31.66 -14.83
CA GLU A 729 14.01 -32.80 -14.09
C GLU A 729 15.38 -33.17 -14.65
N GLU A 730 16.45 -33.03 -13.89
CA GLU A 730 17.65 -33.81 -14.11
C GLU A 730 17.32 -35.31 -13.86
N PRO A 731 17.67 -36.20 -14.80
CA PRO A 731 17.50 -37.63 -14.58
C PRO A 731 18.32 -38.04 -13.33
N LEU A 732 17.64 -38.60 -12.35
CA LEU A 732 18.28 -39.12 -11.15
C LEU A 732 19.42 -40.08 -11.58
N LYS A 733 20.65 -39.67 -11.39
CA LYS A 733 21.81 -40.55 -11.51
C LYS A 733 21.77 -41.56 -10.37
N ALA A 734 20.93 -42.55 -10.49
CA ALA A 734 20.89 -43.68 -9.56
C ALA A 734 22.13 -44.55 -9.79
N THR A 735 23.08 -44.44 -8.93
CA THR A 735 24.25 -45.33 -8.88
C THR A 735 23.98 -46.42 -7.84
N GLY A 736 23.91 -47.67 -8.27
CA GLY A 736 23.85 -48.82 -7.41
C GLY A 736 22.69 -49.80 -7.62
N LYS A 737 22.67 -50.89 -6.87
CA LYS A 737 21.68 -51.99 -6.94
C LYS A 737 20.20 -51.55 -6.77
N ASN A 738 19.94 -50.38 -6.16
CA ASN A 738 18.61 -49.84 -5.91
C ASN A 738 18.06 -49.00 -7.10
N ALA A 739 18.81 -48.75 -8.16
CA ALA A 739 18.42 -47.90 -9.28
C ALA A 739 17.16 -48.43 -10.00
N LYS A 740 17.07 -49.75 -10.17
CA LYS A 740 15.91 -50.38 -10.85
C LYS A 740 14.64 -50.32 -9.99
N GLU A 741 14.77 -50.42 -8.67
CA GLU A 741 13.62 -50.35 -7.74
C GLU A 741 13.10 -48.90 -7.61
N MET A 742 14.02 -47.92 -7.57
CA MET A 742 13.68 -46.50 -7.58
C MET A 742 12.97 -46.10 -8.89
N ALA A 743 13.50 -46.51 -10.05
CA ALA A 743 12.86 -46.25 -11.33
C ALA A 743 11.46 -46.86 -11.43
N ARG A 744 11.25 -48.07 -10.86
CA ARG A 744 9.96 -48.73 -10.82
C ARG A 744 8.98 -47.96 -9.91
N LYS A 745 9.39 -47.54 -8.71
CA LYS A 745 8.58 -46.72 -7.81
C LYS A 745 8.21 -45.36 -8.43
N GLN A 746 9.14 -44.68 -9.11
CA GLN A 746 8.85 -43.46 -9.85
C GLN A 746 7.83 -43.66 -10.96
N ALA A 747 7.93 -44.75 -11.73
CA ALA A 747 6.98 -45.07 -12.78
C ALA A 747 5.56 -45.38 -12.23
N GLU A 748 5.49 -45.99 -11.04
CA GLU A 748 4.23 -46.26 -10.34
C GLU A 748 3.57 -44.97 -9.82
N ILE A 749 4.35 -44.09 -9.15
CA ILE A 749 3.87 -42.77 -8.68
C ILE A 749 3.37 -41.92 -9.87
N LYS A 750 4.14 -41.88 -10.96
CA LYS A 750 3.75 -41.15 -12.18
C LYS A 750 2.44 -41.69 -12.79
N LYS A 751 2.25 -43.01 -12.80
CA LYS A 751 1.00 -43.65 -13.25
C LYS A 751 -0.17 -43.36 -12.31
N GLU A 752 0.03 -43.35 -10.99
CA GLU A 752 -1.04 -43.03 -10.04
C GLU A 752 -1.46 -41.58 -10.11
N LYS A 753 -0.50 -40.65 -10.17
CA LYS A 753 -0.79 -39.22 -10.33
C LYS A 753 -1.50 -38.92 -11.66
N ALA A 754 -1.10 -39.56 -12.77
CA ALA A 754 -1.79 -39.47 -14.06
C ALA A 754 -3.23 -40.02 -14.00
N LYS A 755 -3.47 -41.15 -13.31
CA LYS A 755 -4.81 -41.70 -13.10
C LYS A 755 -5.67 -40.79 -12.20
N SER A 756 -5.08 -40.17 -11.20
CA SER A 756 -5.77 -39.22 -10.33
C SER A 756 -6.17 -37.96 -11.08
N ALA A 757 -5.27 -37.41 -11.89
CA ALA A 757 -5.53 -36.26 -12.75
C ALA A 757 -6.66 -36.56 -13.78
N GLN A 758 -6.64 -37.74 -14.44
CA GLN A 758 -7.71 -38.15 -15.35
C GLN A 758 -9.05 -38.38 -14.62
N ARG A 759 -9.02 -38.90 -13.38
CA ARG A 759 -10.25 -39.04 -12.56
C ARG A 759 -10.81 -37.67 -12.17
N HIS A 760 -9.95 -36.70 -11.91
CA HIS A 760 -10.36 -35.31 -11.60
C HIS A 760 -10.96 -34.64 -12.85
N GLU A 761 -10.37 -34.85 -14.01
CA GLU A 761 -10.82 -34.32 -15.29
C GLU A 761 -12.18 -34.96 -15.67
N LYS A 762 -12.30 -36.30 -15.58
CA LYS A 762 -13.57 -37.03 -15.80
C LYS A 762 -14.66 -36.67 -14.77
N ARG A 763 -14.32 -36.34 -13.51
CA ARG A 763 -15.29 -35.82 -12.54
C ARG A 763 -15.75 -34.39 -12.88
N LYS A 764 -14.90 -33.58 -13.54
CA LYS A 764 -15.30 -32.27 -14.08
C LYS A 764 -16.20 -32.44 -15.32
N GLU A 765 -15.86 -33.34 -16.23
CA GLU A 765 -16.65 -33.65 -17.43
C GLU A 765 -17.96 -34.42 -17.11
N GLY A 766 -17.96 -35.34 -16.16
CA GLY A 766 -19.15 -36.07 -15.74
C GLY A 766 -20.15 -35.24 -14.92
N LYS A 767 -19.75 -34.06 -14.41
CA LYS A 767 -20.68 -33.07 -13.83
C LYS A 767 -21.37 -32.23 -14.89
N ASP A 768 -20.80 -32.14 -16.12
CA ASP A 768 -21.40 -31.42 -17.25
C ASP A 768 -22.38 -32.32 -18.06
N HIS A 769 -22.21 -33.67 -18.05
CA HIS A 769 -23.07 -34.58 -18.81
C HIS A 769 -24.25 -35.20 -18.03
N GLY A 770 -24.39 -34.96 -16.74
CA GLY A 770 -25.46 -35.51 -15.88
C GLY A 770 -26.75 -34.69 -15.82
N LYS A 771 -26.95 -33.71 -16.71
CA LYS A 771 -28.14 -32.84 -16.70
C LYS A 771 -28.84 -32.63 -18.05
N SER A 772 -28.91 -33.68 -18.89
CA SER A 772 -29.85 -33.70 -20.00
C SER A 772 -30.70 -34.94 -19.87
N ASP A 773 -31.76 -34.89 -19.13
CA ASP A 773 -33.09 -35.47 -19.38
C ASP A 773 -33.93 -35.37 -18.08
N LYS A 774 -34.68 -34.29 -17.97
CA LYS A 774 -36.03 -34.21 -17.39
C LYS A 774 -36.52 -32.78 -17.53
N GLY A 775 -37.52 -32.62 -18.37
CA GLY A 775 -38.17 -31.36 -18.60
C GLY A 775 -38.67 -30.69 -17.29
N GLY A 776 -38.13 -29.52 -16.98
CA GLY A 776 -38.59 -28.71 -15.89
C GLY A 776 -37.90 -27.34 -15.97
N ARG A 777 -38.66 -26.28 -16.03
CA ARG A 777 -38.31 -24.88 -16.14
C ARG A 777 -36.91 -24.53 -15.60
N ALA A 778 -36.04 -24.12 -16.50
CA ALA A 778 -34.68 -23.72 -16.18
C ALA A 778 -34.68 -22.53 -15.20
N LYS A 779 -34.14 -22.76 -14.00
CA LYS A 779 -33.74 -21.67 -13.10
C LYS A 779 -32.39 -21.13 -13.58
N PRO A 780 -32.17 -19.79 -13.64
CA PRO A 780 -30.88 -19.25 -13.99
C PRO A 780 -29.83 -19.72 -12.96
N SER A 781 -28.76 -20.34 -13.46
CA SER A 781 -27.68 -20.82 -12.61
C SER A 781 -26.74 -19.67 -12.23
N ASN A 782 -26.51 -19.48 -10.94
CA ASN A 782 -25.57 -18.55 -10.34
C ASN A 782 -24.09 -19.00 -10.52
N ARG A 783 -23.72 -19.56 -11.68
CA ARG A 783 -22.35 -20.02 -11.90
C ARG A 783 -21.63 -19.14 -12.91
N ARG A 784 -20.40 -18.74 -12.57
CA ARG A 784 -19.46 -18.17 -13.53
C ARG A 784 -19.38 -19.06 -14.78
N PRO A 785 -19.27 -18.48 -15.98
CA PRO A 785 -18.96 -19.24 -17.19
C PRO A 785 -17.77 -20.14 -16.93
N SER A 786 -17.80 -21.36 -17.44
CA SER A 786 -16.70 -22.31 -17.22
C SER A 786 -15.39 -21.71 -17.76
N LYS A 787 -14.26 -22.04 -17.13
CA LYS A 787 -12.93 -21.63 -17.57
C LYS A 787 -12.74 -21.90 -19.08
N LYS A 788 -13.37 -22.95 -19.61
CA LYS A 788 -13.37 -23.33 -21.02
C LYS A 788 -14.10 -22.33 -21.92
N ALA A 789 -15.18 -21.70 -21.48
CA ALA A 789 -15.88 -20.63 -22.21
C ALA A 789 -15.07 -19.33 -22.21
N ARG A 790 -14.43 -19.01 -21.09
CA ARG A 790 -13.50 -17.88 -20.97
C ARG A 790 -12.24 -18.06 -21.83
N ASP A 791 -11.66 -19.25 -21.83
CA ASP A 791 -10.47 -19.57 -22.63
C ASP A 791 -10.80 -19.62 -24.13
N LYS A 792 -12.01 -20.06 -24.51
CA LYS A 792 -12.48 -20.05 -25.89
C LYS A 792 -12.74 -18.64 -26.41
N ALA A 793 -13.24 -17.75 -25.57
CA ALA A 793 -13.39 -16.33 -25.91
C ALA A 793 -12.03 -15.60 -26.05
N LYS A 794 -10.93 -16.15 -25.46
CA LYS A 794 -9.57 -15.66 -25.58
C LYS A 794 -8.80 -16.21 -26.79
N SER A 795 -9.18 -17.40 -27.32
CA SER A 795 -8.50 -18.03 -28.44
C SER A 795 -9.06 -17.64 -29.82
N THR A 796 -10.08 -16.79 -29.86
CA THR A 796 -10.68 -16.28 -31.11
C THR A 796 -10.13 -14.90 -31.45
N LYS A 797 -8.84 -14.74 -31.38
CA LYS A 797 -8.05 -13.69 -32.05
C LYS A 797 -6.99 -14.32 -32.92
#